data_21518f73e468b7adeb2abdd974dc9862
#
_entry.id   21518f73e468b7adeb2abdd974dc9862
#
_cell.length_a   1.000
_cell.length_b   1.000
_cell.length_c   1.000
_cell.angle_alpha   90.00
_cell.angle_beta   90.00
_cell.angle_gamma   90.00
#
_symmetry.space_group_name_H-M   'P 1'
#
loop_
_entity.id
_entity.type
_entity.pdbx_description
1 polymer ?
#
loop_
_entity_poly.entity_id
_entity_poly.type
_entity_poly.pdbx_seq_one_letter_code
_entity_poly.pdbx_strand_id
1 'polypeptide(L)'
;LNPWILGSGFEYRRLSEISEQKPFFIFPLEFPAKPKVTDPYIALQYSTEQLKHWDMAPDNIRKVYEAGMQFSLSASPLKKKTDFRKNLQVMIDRGLPQDVALASLTTFPAEAMGVEKTLGKIQPGFMANLVVTDGDYFDPKSRVISLWLSGEEHYLAPRHFLNAKGTWRLELHKKVYDLEISIPKAKKSPNIKKAKPTAGGKLGGTLTVGDKKIKLREIDIYESSISFMLDGKAIGFKGTLAFNGELSPDKMTGSTHDGSGQKFPFSANRTGKKEPKLRSPAKPSDAPIFFPEGAYGILKDPISPNAVLIDNATIWTCGPKGKLEDWDILFVDGKIDKVAPDVSVPQGSALVIDGTGKHVTPGLIDCHSHSAASSINEGAQNVTAEVRIRDVLYADDINVYRQLGGGLTTANVLHGSANPIGGQNAVIKLRWGAGPEDLLFKNAPQGIKFALGENVKQANWPGTRYPQTRMGVEQVIRDAFRAAQDYRHRHKTYNRNSKSQRKRVPPRKDLELEALAEILEGTRLLHCHSYRQDEILMLTRIAEDFGFTIATFQHVLEGYKVADRIAEHGAGASTFSDWWQYKYEVIDAIPYNGNLMAKNNVLVSFNSDDDELARRMNTEATKAIKYGGMSEEDALDFITINPAKQLHIDKWVGSLEEGKDADFVIWDGPPLDIYSHVQETWIDGKRYFSMDENILLEERDKKVRQDLIQKILSSTSKSGGKEIKPIEPKPHRGHNCEIGDKDLFGWEAN
;
A
#
# COMPACT_ATOMS: atom_id res chain seq x y z
N LEU A 1 -16.12 -12.17 -16.31
CA LEU A 1 -15.82 -10.77 -16.66
C LEU A 1 -14.35 -10.68 -17.02
N ASN A 2 -14.03 -9.99 -18.12
CA ASN A 2 -12.64 -9.65 -18.45
C ASN A 2 -12.45 -8.17 -18.11
N PRO A 3 -12.05 -7.83 -16.88
CA PRO A 3 -11.93 -6.45 -16.47
C PRO A 3 -10.73 -5.78 -17.12
N TRP A 4 -10.86 -4.49 -17.45
CA TRP A 4 -9.74 -3.63 -17.75
C TRP A 4 -9.35 -2.91 -16.47
N ILE A 5 -8.08 -3.04 -16.10
CA ILE A 5 -7.58 -2.52 -14.82
C ILE A 5 -6.59 -1.40 -15.09
N LEU A 6 -6.82 -0.26 -14.46
CA LEU A 6 -5.80 0.80 -14.43
C LEU A 6 -4.66 0.36 -13.50
N GLY A 7 -3.48 0.15 -14.07
CA GLY A 7 -2.31 -0.29 -13.31
C GLY A 7 -1.88 0.75 -12.28
N SER A 8 -1.50 0.26 -11.11
CA SER A 8 -1.05 1.07 -9.97
C SER A 8 0.46 1.36 -10.01
N GLY A 9 1.23 0.52 -10.72
CA GLY A 9 2.70 0.50 -10.71
C GLY A 9 3.30 -0.39 -9.62
N PHE A 10 2.46 -1.10 -8.85
CA PHE A 10 2.85 -2.00 -7.76
C PHE A 10 2.56 -3.48 -8.05
N GLU A 11 2.14 -3.83 -9.25
CA GLU A 11 1.73 -5.18 -9.64
C GLU A 11 2.85 -6.21 -9.44
N TYR A 12 4.13 -5.78 -9.53
CA TYR A 12 5.30 -6.63 -9.29
C TYR A 12 5.30 -7.32 -7.91
N ARG A 13 4.49 -6.82 -6.95
CA ARG A 13 4.39 -7.37 -5.59
C ARG A 13 3.60 -8.67 -5.53
N ARG A 14 2.62 -8.86 -6.41
CA ARG A 14 1.63 -9.95 -6.37
C ARG A 14 1.36 -10.55 -7.75
N LEU A 15 2.41 -10.78 -8.53
CA LEU A 15 2.28 -11.24 -9.91
C LEU A 15 1.62 -12.61 -10.03
N SER A 16 1.89 -13.53 -9.09
CA SER A 16 1.29 -14.88 -9.08
C SER A 16 -0.23 -14.79 -9.00
N GLU A 17 -0.74 -14.08 -8.02
CA GLU A 17 -2.18 -13.96 -7.76
C GLU A 17 -2.90 -13.18 -8.87
N ILE A 18 -2.25 -12.12 -9.36
CA ILE A 18 -2.82 -11.30 -10.45
C ILE A 18 -2.87 -12.09 -11.75
N SER A 19 -1.84 -12.89 -12.05
CA SER A 19 -1.75 -13.64 -13.30
C SER A 19 -2.81 -14.73 -13.44
N GLU A 20 -3.31 -15.28 -12.33
CA GLU A 20 -4.41 -16.24 -12.32
C GLU A 20 -5.69 -15.68 -12.93
N GLN A 21 -5.94 -14.38 -12.76
CA GLN A 21 -7.13 -13.70 -13.28
C GLN A 21 -6.98 -13.19 -14.71
N LYS A 22 -5.75 -13.16 -15.25
CA LYS A 22 -5.39 -12.68 -16.61
C LYS A 22 -6.07 -11.36 -17.00
N PRO A 23 -6.03 -10.30 -16.17
CA PRO A 23 -6.65 -9.04 -16.51
C PRO A 23 -5.90 -8.35 -17.65
N PHE A 24 -6.60 -7.46 -18.39
CA PHE A 24 -5.95 -6.53 -19.29
C PHE A 24 -5.62 -5.21 -18.55
N PHE A 25 -4.34 -4.83 -18.55
CA PHE A 25 -3.89 -3.61 -17.86
C PHE A 25 -3.82 -2.40 -18.78
N ILE A 26 -4.14 -1.23 -18.22
CA ILE A 26 -3.81 0.08 -18.81
C ILE A 26 -2.81 0.76 -17.86
N PHE A 27 -1.54 0.77 -18.22
CA PHE A 27 -0.51 1.37 -17.36
C PHE A 27 -0.33 2.86 -17.61
N PRO A 28 -0.50 3.70 -16.58
CA PRO A 28 0.02 5.06 -16.58
C PRO A 28 1.54 5.02 -16.71
N LEU A 29 2.08 5.66 -17.76
CA LEU A 29 3.53 5.65 -17.97
C LEU A 29 4.23 6.75 -17.16
N GLU A 30 4.05 6.71 -15.85
CA GLU A 30 4.66 7.63 -14.90
C GLU A 30 5.46 6.84 -13.86
N PHE A 31 6.68 7.27 -13.59
CA PHE A 31 7.54 6.63 -12.58
C PHE A 31 7.78 7.56 -11.39
N PRO A 32 8.08 6.99 -10.20
CA PRO A 32 8.41 7.79 -9.04
C PRO A 32 9.62 8.69 -9.27
N ALA A 33 9.59 9.90 -8.73
CA ALA A 33 10.74 10.78 -8.71
C ALA A 33 11.83 10.24 -7.78
N LYS A 34 13.07 10.62 -8.04
CA LYS A 34 14.22 10.24 -7.21
C LYS A 34 14.04 10.76 -5.77
N PRO A 35 14.06 9.86 -4.74
CA PRO A 35 13.99 10.26 -3.34
C PRO A 35 15.16 11.19 -2.93
N LYS A 36 14.90 12.11 -2.01
CA LYS A 36 15.90 13.07 -1.51
C LYS A 36 16.66 12.49 -0.32
N VAL A 37 17.57 11.55 -0.57
CA VAL A 37 18.32 10.82 0.47
C VAL A 37 19.74 11.38 0.71
N THR A 38 20.04 12.58 0.28
CA THR A 38 21.35 13.21 0.51
C THR A 38 21.54 13.67 1.94
N ASP A 39 20.47 14.00 2.64
CA ASP A 39 20.44 14.28 4.06
C ASP A 39 20.06 13.00 4.80
N PRO A 40 20.89 12.49 5.76
CA PRO A 40 20.61 11.28 6.50
C PRO A 40 19.30 11.33 7.29
N TYR A 41 18.93 12.47 7.86
CA TYR A 41 17.68 12.63 8.62
C TYR A 41 16.46 12.58 7.71
N ILE A 42 16.54 13.20 6.54
CA ILE A 42 15.48 13.09 5.53
C ILE A 42 15.40 11.66 4.97
N ALA A 43 16.54 10.99 4.79
CA ALA A 43 16.58 9.60 4.37
C ALA A 43 15.83 8.65 5.33
N LEU A 44 15.86 8.92 6.64
CA LEU A 44 15.12 8.13 7.64
C LEU A 44 13.59 8.21 7.48
N GLN A 45 13.09 9.30 6.90
CA GLN A 45 11.66 9.51 6.67
C GLN A 45 11.09 8.71 5.48
N TYR A 46 11.95 8.13 4.64
CA TYR A 46 11.49 7.23 3.59
C TYR A 46 11.45 5.79 4.10
N SER A 47 10.35 5.08 3.90
CA SER A 47 10.31 3.64 4.17
C SER A 47 11.17 2.86 3.18
N THR A 48 11.61 1.66 3.55
CA THR A 48 12.34 0.76 2.63
C THR A 48 11.48 0.42 1.40
N GLU A 49 10.18 0.27 1.59
CA GLU A 49 9.21 0.07 0.53
C GLU A 49 9.18 1.22 -0.49
N GLN A 50 9.18 2.48 -0.03
CA GLN A 50 9.24 3.64 -0.92
C GLN A 50 10.55 3.69 -1.73
N LEU A 51 11.67 3.34 -1.09
CA LEU A 51 12.98 3.26 -1.77
C LEU A 51 13.01 2.13 -2.80
N LYS A 52 12.47 0.95 -2.47
CA LYS A 52 12.30 -0.18 -3.40
C LYS A 52 11.40 0.19 -4.56
N HIS A 53 10.26 0.82 -4.30
CA HIS A 53 9.33 1.22 -5.35
C HIS A 53 9.99 2.15 -6.38
N TRP A 54 10.82 3.12 -5.93
CA TRP A 54 11.58 3.95 -6.85
C TRP A 54 12.48 3.12 -7.78
N ASP A 55 13.09 2.08 -7.28
CA ASP A 55 13.98 1.23 -8.08
C ASP A 55 13.21 0.26 -8.98
N MET A 56 12.12 -0.31 -8.50
CA MET A 56 11.38 -1.40 -9.16
C MET A 56 10.25 -0.94 -10.09
N ALA A 57 9.68 0.25 -9.87
CA ALA A 57 8.56 0.71 -10.68
C ALA A 57 8.85 0.73 -12.21
N PRO A 58 10.05 1.08 -12.69
CA PRO A 58 10.36 0.96 -14.12
C PRO A 58 10.38 -0.47 -14.66
N ASP A 59 10.57 -1.47 -13.80
CA ASP A 59 10.58 -2.91 -14.17
C ASP A 59 9.17 -3.54 -14.11
N ASN A 60 8.20 -2.87 -13.48
CA ASN A 60 6.87 -3.42 -13.20
C ASN A 60 6.19 -3.96 -14.45
N ILE A 61 6.15 -3.17 -15.52
CA ILE A 61 5.46 -3.51 -16.77
C ILE A 61 6.13 -4.71 -17.46
N ARG A 62 7.46 -4.78 -17.43
CA ARG A 62 8.20 -5.95 -17.94
C ARG A 62 7.83 -7.21 -17.17
N LYS A 63 7.78 -7.14 -15.82
CA LYS A 63 7.41 -8.27 -14.97
C LYS A 63 5.97 -8.75 -15.21
N VAL A 64 5.05 -7.81 -15.42
CA VAL A 64 3.65 -8.12 -15.80
C VAL A 64 3.60 -8.87 -17.13
N TYR A 65 4.39 -8.43 -18.12
CA TYR A 65 4.52 -9.12 -19.39
C TYR A 65 5.10 -10.54 -19.24
N GLU A 66 6.19 -10.66 -18.48
CA GLU A 66 6.84 -11.96 -18.21
C GLU A 66 5.90 -12.93 -17.47
N ALA A 67 4.94 -12.42 -16.69
CA ALA A 67 3.87 -13.20 -16.07
C ALA A 67 2.71 -13.54 -17.04
N GLY A 68 2.85 -13.26 -18.35
CA GLY A 68 1.91 -13.64 -19.39
C GLY A 68 0.69 -12.74 -19.56
N MET A 69 0.71 -11.53 -19.02
CA MET A 69 -0.41 -10.59 -19.09
C MET A 69 -0.19 -9.55 -20.20
N GLN A 70 -1.26 -9.21 -20.91
CA GLN A 70 -1.28 -8.14 -21.92
C GLN A 70 -1.61 -6.80 -21.27
N PHE A 71 -1.14 -5.71 -21.92
CA PHE A 71 -1.35 -4.37 -21.41
C PHE A 71 -1.31 -3.32 -22.52
N SER A 72 -1.83 -2.14 -22.22
CA SER A 72 -1.59 -0.92 -22.99
C SER A 72 -0.99 0.18 -22.11
N LEU A 73 -0.48 1.24 -22.74
CA LEU A 73 0.17 2.34 -22.06
C LEU A 73 -0.66 3.62 -22.19
N SER A 74 -0.72 4.40 -21.10
CA SER A 74 -1.46 5.67 -21.07
C SER A 74 -0.55 6.85 -20.73
N ALA A 75 -0.71 7.93 -21.46
CA ALA A 75 -0.10 9.23 -21.14
C ALA A 75 -1.00 10.10 -20.23
N SER A 76 -2.19 9.59 -19.83
CA SER A 76 -3.21 10.40 -19.16
C SER A 76 -2.69 11.14 -17.93
N PRO A 77 -2.00 10.50 -16.96
CA PRO A 77 -1.54 11.15 -15.72
C PRO A 77 -0.30 12.02 -15.90
N LEU A 78 0.40 11.93 -17.03
CA LEU A 78 1.62 12.69 -17.24
C LEU A 78 1.34 14.19 -17.25
N LYS A 79 1.99 14.93 -16.36
CA LYS A 79 1.95 16.42 -16.35
C LYS A 79 2.48 17.01 -17.67
N LYS A 80 3.49 16.35 -18.26
CA LYS A 80 4.05 16.70 -19.56
C LYS A 80 3.93 15.50 -20.50
N LYS A 81 3.02 15.56 -21.45
CA LYS A 81 2.83 14.47 -22.42
C LYS A 81 4.08 14.15 -23.24
N THR A 82 5.02 15.11 -23.38
CA THR A 82 6.33 14.94 -24.02
C THR A 82 7.25 13.97 -23.29
N ASP A 83 7.00 13.70 -22.00
CA ASP A 83 7.78 12.73 -21.23
C ASP A 83 7.41 11.27 -21.55
N PHE A 84 6.29 11.02 -22.27
CA PHE A 84 5.81 9.67 -22.60
C PHE A 84 6.88 8.81 -23.27
N ARG A 85 7.46 9.28 -24.38
CA ARG A 85 8.50 8.53 -25.12
C ARG A 85 9.78 8.37 -24.30
N LYS A 86 10.11 9.34 -23.46
CA LYS A 86 11.25 9.24 -22.55
C LYS A 86 11.03 8.14 -21.51
N ASN A 87 9.83 8.05 -20.95
CA ASN A 87 9.49 7.02 -19.97
C ASN A 87 9.38 5.63 -20.62
N LEU A 88 8.90 5.59 -21.88
CA LEU A 88 8.90 4.37 -22.68
C LEU A 88 10.33 3.84 -22.90
N GLN A 89 11.27 4.73 -23.19
CA GLN A 89 12.70 4.35 -23.30
C GLN A 89 13.24 3.80 -21.98
N VAL A 90 12.83 4.35 -20.83
CA VAL A 90 13.25 3.83 -19.52
C VAL A 90 12.84 2.37 -19.34
N MET A 91 11.64 1.98 -19.75
CA MET A 91 11.19 0.57 -19.67
C MET A 91 12.00 -0.34 -20.59
N ILE A 92 12.29 0.11 -21.82
CA ILE A 92 13.12 -0.64 -22.78
C ILE A 92 14.55 -0.79 -22.22
N ASP A 93 15.12 0.28 -21.67
CA ASP A 93 16.44 0.24 -21.04
C ASP A 93 16.48 -0.73 -19.84
N ARG A 94 15.32 -0.96 -19.18
CA ARG A 94 15.13 -1.90 -18.07
C ARG A 94 14.74 -3.31 -18.52
N GLY A 95 14.80 -3.59 -19.82
CA GLY A 95 14.67 -4.93 -20.40
C GLY A 95 13.29 -5.30 -20.94
N LEU A 96 12.33 -4.36 -21.04
CA LEU A 96 11.12 -4.63 -21.80
C LEU A 96 11.48 -4.78 -23.29
N PRO A 97 11.13 -5.90 -23.97
CA PRO A 97 11.40 -6.06 -25.40
C PRO A 97 10.74 -4.94 -26.22
N GLN A 98 11.46 -4.45 -27.22
CA GLN A 98 11.00 -3.32 -28.03
C GLN A 98 9.76 -3.64 -28.87
N ASP A 99 9.63 -4.87 -29.34
CA ASP A 99 8.44 -5.38 -30.03
C ASP A 99 7.22 -5.45 -29.10
N VAL A 100 7.41 -5.82 -27.84
CA VAL A 100 6.34 -5.80 -26.81
C VAL A 100 5.93 -4.36 -26.49
N ALA A 101 6.90 -3.44 -26.38
CA ALA A 101 6.60 -2.02 -26.22
C ALA A 101 5.80 -1.46 -27.41
N LEU A 102 6.07 -1.92 -28.63
CA LEU A 102 5.29 -1.58 -29.82
C LEU A 102 3.89 -2.21 -29.76
N ALA A 103 3.80 -3.49 -29.43
CA ALA A 103 2.54 -4.22 -29.32
C ALA A 103 1.60 -3.56 -28.29
N SER A 104 2.13 -3.04 -27.16
CA SER A 104 1.35 -2.36 -26.14
C SER A 104 0.75 -1.01 -26.59
N LEU A 105 1.24 -0.46 -27.68
CA LEU A 105 0.75 0.76 -28.33
C LEU A 105 -0.12 0.48 -29.55
N THR A 106 -0.18 -0.77 -30.05
CA THR A 106 -0.79 -1.14 -31.32
C THR A 106 -1.69 -2.36 -31.22
N THR A 107 -1.11 -3.57 -31.22
CA THR A 107 -1.87 -4.83 -31.33
C THR A 107 -2.61 -5.19 -30.03
N PHE A 108 -2.00 -5.06 -28.86
CA PHE A 108 -2.65 -5.41 -27.60
C PHE A 108 -3.92 -4.56 -27.33
N PRO A 109 -3.87 -3.21 -27.43
CA PRO A 109 -5.10 -2.43 -27.29
C PRO A 109 -6.11 -2.70 -28.42
N ALA A 110 -5.68 -3.02 -29.64
CA ALA A 110 -6.60 -3.36 -30.72
C ALA A 110 -7.35 -4.67 -30.42
N GLU A 111 -6.66 -5.69 -29.93
CA GLU A 111 -7.25 -6.96 -29.49
C GLU A 111 -8.22 -6.75 -28.32
N ALA A 112 -7.81 -6.00 -27.30
CA ALA A 112 -8.65 -5.71 -26.13
C ALA A 112 -9.95 -4.97 -26.51
N MET A 113 -9.89 -4.06 -27.50
CA MET A 113 -11.06 -3.34 -28.00
C MET A 113 -11.89 -4.10 -29.04
N GLY A 114 -11.47 -5.28 -29.48
CA GLY A 114 -12.13 -6.07 -30.52
C GLY A 114 -12.05 -5.47 -31.93
N VAL A 115 -11.01 -4.67 -32.19
CA VAL A 115 -10.78 -4.01 -33.50
C VAL A 115 -9.50 -4.51 -34.20
N GLU A 116 -8.97 -5.63 -33.77
CA GLU A 116 -7.73 -6.26 -34.27
C GLU A 116 -7.77 -6.66 -35.74
N LYS A 117 -8.95 -6.69 -36.34
CA LYS A 117 -9.13 -7.00 -37.79
C LYS A 117 -8.98 -5.76 -38.67
N THR A 118 -8.97 -4.58 -38.09
CA THR A 118 -8.96 -3.31 -38.81
C THR A 118 -7.87 -2.34 -38.37
N LEU A 119 -7.37 -2.49 -37.15
CA LEU A 119 -6.38 -1.60 -36.52
C LEU A 119 -5.23 -2.39 -35.86
N GLY A 120 -4.16 -1.69 -35.52
CA GLY A 120 -3.02 -2.21 -34.79
C GLY A 120 -1.90 -2.83 -35.64
N LYS A 121 -2.10 -3.01 -36.93
CA LYS A 121 -1.11 -3.59 -37.87
C LYS A 121 -1.02 -2.80 -39.15
N ILE A 122 0.15 -2.87 -39.83
CA ILE A 122 0.33 -2.38 -41.20
C ILE A 122 0.16 -3.61 -42.09
N GLN A 123 -1.04 -3.81 -42.63
CA GLN A 123 -1.41 -4.95 -43.43
C GLN A 123 -2.47 -4.54 -44.46
N PRO A 124 -2.50 -5.13 -45.67
CA PRO A 124 -3.55 -4.90 -46.65
C PRO A 124 -4.96 -5.13 -46.06
N GLY A 125 -5.86 -4.16 -46.27
CA GLY A 125 -7.21 -4.19 -45.72
C GLY A 125 -7.39 -3.53 -44.37
N PHE A 126 -6.30 -3.12 -43.68
CA PHE A 126 -6.36 -2.37 -42.43
C PHE A 126 -6.49 -0.87 -42.71
N MET A 127 -7.04 -0.13 -41.74
CA MET A 127 -7.13 1.32 -41.79
C MET A 127 -5.74 1.94 -41.86
N ALA A 128 -5.57 2.92 -42.73
CA ALA A 128 -4.29 3.63 -42.87
C ALA A 128 -4.07 4.64 -41.72
N ASN A 129 -3.90 4.12 -40.50
CA ASN A 129 -3.53 4.88 -39.30
C ASN A 129 -2.06 4.64 -39.01
N LEU A 130 -1.19 5.60 -39.37
CA LEU A 130 0.26 5.42 -39.35
C LEU A 130 0.94 6.56 -38.59
N VAL A 131 2.07 6.26 -38.01
CA VAL A 131 3.00 7.22 -37.44
C VAL A 131 4.31 7.17 -38.25
N VAL A 132 4.70 8.29 -38.84
CA VAL A 132 5.96 8.39 -39.63
C VAL A 132 6.99 9.17 -38.81
N THR A 133 8.17 8.58 -38.65
CA THR A 133 9.28 9.15 -37.87
C THR A 133 10.53 9.31 -38.72
N ASP A 134 11.45 10.22 -38.32
CA ASP A 134 12.76 10.39 -38.96
C ASP A 134 13.86 9.46 -38.45
N GLY A 135 13.49 8.49 -37.64
CA GLY A 135 14.36 7.45 -37.07
C GLY A 135 13.55 6.46 -36.26
N ASP A 136 14.19 5.65 -35.41
CA ASP A 136 13.51 4.71 -34.54
C ASP A 136 12.53 5.46 -33.62
N TYR A 137 11.26 5.03 -33.58
CA TYR A 137 10.23 5.62 -32.73
C TYR A 137 10.63 5.64 -31.25
N PHE A 138 11.36 4.63 -30.81
CA PHE A 138 11.80 4.49 -29.41
C PHE A 138 13.02 5.33 -29.08
N ASP A 139 13.77 5.86 -30.05
CA ASP A 139 14.79 6.86 -29.75
C ASP A 139 14.13 8.21 -29.43
N PRO A 140 14.30 8.76 -28.20
CA PRO A 140 13.75 10.07 -27.84
C PRO A 140 14.21 11.23 -28.72
N LYS A 141 15.28 11.06 -29.51
CA LYS A 141 15.80 12.05 -30.45
C LYS A 141 15.05 12.03 -31.78
N SER A 142 14.44 10.91 -32.16
CA SER A 142 13.63 10.80 -33.37
C SER A 142 12.35 11.63 -33.23
N ARG A 143 11.94 12.24 -34.32
CA ARG A 143 10.74 13.08 -34.37
C ARG A 143 9.64 12.37 -35.11
N VAL A 144 8.39 12.59 -34.67
CA VAL A 144 7.22 12.26 -35.46
C VAL A 144 7.10 13.32 -36.56
N ILE A 145 7.15 12.90 -37.81
CA ILE A 145 7.07 13.74 -38.99
C ILE A 145 5.62 13.96 -39.39
N SER A 146 4.88 12.87 -39.52
CA SER A 146 3.46 12.93 -39.85
C SER A 146 2.67 11.82 -39.15
N LEU A 147 1.37 12.08 -39.02
CA LEU A 147 0.36 11.11 -38.64
C LEU A 147 -0.59 10.89 -39.82
N TRP A 148 -0.94 9.66 -40.06
CA TRP A 148 -1.98 9.31 -41.00
C TRP A 148 -3.20 8.81 -40.24
N LEU A 149 -4.35 9.38 -40.47
CA LEU A 149 -5.62 9.01 -39.86
C LEU A 149 -6.60 8.66 -40.99
N SER A 150 -7.02 7.42 -41.04
CA SER A 150 -7.93 6.92 -42.10
C SER A 150 -7.48 7.25 -43.54
N GLY A 151 -6.16 7.29 -43.77
CA GLY A 151 -5.56 7.61 -45.06
C GLY A 151 -5.28 9.09 -45.33
N GLU A 152 -5.64 10.00 -44.41
CA GLU A 152 -5.31 11.40 -44.48
C GLU A 152 -4.03 11.74 -43.71
N GLU A 153 -3.09 12.44 -44.38
CA GLU A 153 -1.79 12.79 -43.78
C GLU A 153 -1.86 14.16 -43.08
N HIS A 154 -1.43 14.15 -41.79
CA HIS A 154 -1.30 15.34 -40.96
C HIS A 154 0.18 15.57 -40.64
N TYR A 155 0.76 16.63 -41.22
CA TYR A 155 2.15 16.99 -40.98
C TYR A 155 2.34 17.65 -39.60
N LEU A 156 3.31 17.12 -38.81
CA LEU A 156 3.68 17.65 -37.50
C LEU A 156 5.05 18.31 -37.49
N ALA A 157 5.93 17.92 -38.41
CA ALA A 157 7.27 18.50 -38.54
C ALA A 157 7.71 18.45 -40.02
N PRO A 158 8.60 19.36 -40.47
CA PRO A 158 9.15 19.32 -41.82
C PRO A 158 9.81 17.96 -42.12
N ARG A 159 9.60 17.42 -43.33
CA ARG A 159 10.12 16.13 -43.77
C ARG A 159 11.64 16.03 -43.75
N HIS A 160 12.33 17.19 -43.96
CA HIS A 160 13.78 17.26 -43.97
C HIS A 160 14.28 18.34 -43.03
N PHE A 161 14.78 17.93 -41.88
CA PHE A 161 15.53 18.82 -41.01
C PHE A 161 16.99 18.42 -41.11
N LEU A 162 17.65 18.93 -42.12
CA LEU A 162 19.09 18.76 -42.21
C LEU A 162 19.76 19.56 -41.10
N ASN A 163 20.55 18.87 -40.28
CA ASN A 163 21.20 19.47 -39.12
C ASN A 163 22.58 19.95 -39.51
N ALA A 164 22.73 21.26 -39.72
CA ALA A 164 24.04 21.87 -40.05
C ALA A 164 25.01 21.94 -38.85
N LYS A 165 24.60 21.60 -37.64
CA LYS A 165 25.50 21.62 -36.46
C LYS A 165 26.67 20.67 -36.66
N GLY A 166 27.86 21.14 -36.33
CA GLY A 166 29.10 20.37 -36.41
C GLY A 166 30.26 21.18 -36.95
N THR A 167 31.33 20.50 -37.22
CA THR A 167 32.50 21.05 -37.86
C THR A 167 32.53 20.67 -39.33
N TRP A 168 32.86 21.63 -40.15
CA TRP A 168 32.87 21.52 -41.59
C TRP A 168 34.16 22.05 -42.13
N ARG A 169 34.66 21.49 -43.21
CA ARG A 169 35.79 22.01 -43.98
C ARG A 169 35.22 22.70 -45.21
N LEU A 170 35.21 24.05 -45.16
CA LEU A 170 34.67 24.91 -46.21
C LEU A 170 35.76 25.24 -47.21
N GLU A 171 35.56 24.88 -48.47
CA GLU A 171 36.39 25.26 -49.58
C GLU A 171 35.72 26.43 -50.32
N LEU A 172 36.46 27.55 -50.43
CA LEU A 172 36.06 28.75 -51.12
C LEU A 172 37.26 29.36 -51.87
N HIS A 173 37.15 29.54 -53.18
CA HIS A 173 38.15 30.15 -54.04
C HIS A 173 39.57 29.54 -53.81
N LYS A 174 39.67 28.18 -53.93
CA LYS A 174 40.88 27.38 -53.75
C LYS A 174 41.55 27.48 -52.35
N LYS A 175 40.88 28.08 -51.37
CA LYS A 175 41.27 28.09 -49.96
C LYS A 175 40.33 27.26 -49.14
N VAL A 176 40.87 26.63 -48.07
CA VAL A 176 40.11 25.78 -47.16
C VAL A 176 40.07 26.41 -45.80
N TYR A 177 38.88 26.41 -45.18
CA TYR A 177 38.61 27.02 -43.86
C TYR A 177 37.86 26.05 -42.97
N ASP A 178 38.12 26.11 -41.67
CA ASP A 178 37.34 25.37 -40.70
C ASP A 178 36.09 26.18 -40.29
N LEU A 179 34.94 25.61 -40.53
CA LEU A 179 33.61 26.20 -40.23
C LEU A 179 32.96 25.40 -39.10
N GLU A 180 32.59 26.07 -38.02
CA GLU A 180 31.83 25.48 -36.91
C GLU A 180 30.42 26.09 -36.86
N ILE A 181 29.38 25.25 -36.86
CA ILE A 181 27.97 25.65 -36.66
C ILE A 181 27.46 25.03 -35.39
N SER A 182 26.94 25.85 -34.46
CA SER A 182 26.45 25.39 -33.13
C SER A 182 25.26 26.24 -32.66
N ILE A 183 24.57 25.81 -31.64
CA ILE A 183 23.63 26.66 -30.91
C ILE A 183 24.43 27.43 -29.86
N PRO A 184 24.47 28.77 -29.89
CA PRO A 184 25.17 29.55 -28.89
C PRO A 184 24.61 29.26 -27.50
N LYS A 185 25.45 29.00 -26.52
CA LYS A 185 25.03 28.92 -25.11
C LYS A 185 24.52 30.30 -24.70
N ALA A 186 23.27 30.38 -24.24
CA ALA A 186 22.70 31.60 -23.68
C ALA A 186 23.62 32.12 -22.56
N LYS A 187 24.12 33.37 -22.67
CA LYS A 187 24.82 34.02 -21.56
C LYS A 187 23.86 34.11 -20.38
N LYS A 188 24.23 33.57 -19.25
CA LYS A 188 23.52 33.74 -17.99
C LYS A 188 23.52 35.24 -17.65
N SER A 189 22.37 35.89 -17.84
CA SER A 189 22.12 37.22 -17.31
C SER A 189 21.39 37.06 -15.97
N PRO A 190 21.84 37.75 -14.89
CA PRO A 190 21.28 37.54 -13.54
C PRO A 190 19.83 37.99 -13.34
N ASN A 191 19.21 38.69 -14.26
CA ASN A 191 17.98 39.42 -14.00
C ASN A 191 16.85 39.29 -15.06
N ILE A 192 16.59 38.09 -15.61
CA ILE A 192 15.39 37.92 -16.44
C ILE A 192 14.67 36.64 -16.03
N LYS A 193 13.42 36.81 -15.50
CA LYS A 193 12.46 35.73 -15.26
C LYS A 193 12.24 34.92 -16.54
N LYS A 194 12.26 33.60 -16.41
CA LYS A 194 12.13 32.55 -17.43
C LYS A 194 11.26 32.95 -18.65
N ALA A 195 11.90 33.27 -19.76
CA ALA A 195 11.25 33.19 -21.06
C ALA A 195 11.16 31.73 -21.50
N LYS A 196 9.96 31.29 -21.93
CA LYS A 196 9.75 29.92 -22.48
C LYS A 196 10.72 29.71 -23.66
N PRO A 197 11.38 28.55 -23.78
CA PRO A 197 12.17 28.24 -24.96
C PRO A 197 11.21 28.06 -26.15
N THR A 198 11.26 28.93 -27.12
CA THR A 198 10.74 28.68 -28.44
C THR A 198 11.54 27.56 -29.09
N ALA A 199 10.87 26.55 -29.62
CA ALA A 199 11.48 25.50 -30.41
C ALA A 199 12.22 26.12 -31.60
N GLY A 200 13.56 25.95 -31.64
CA GLY A 200 14.44 26.54 -32.67
C GLY A 200 15.38 27.61 -32.10
N GLY A 201 16.37 27.20 -31.29
CA GLY A 201 17.43 28.12 -30.89
C GLY A 201 18.17 28.64 -32.13
N LYS A 202 18.30 29.99 -32.29
CA LYS A 202 19.06 30.61 -33.37
C LYS A 202 20.42 29.93 -33.50
N LEU A 203 20.72 29.43 -34.70
CA LEU A 203 22.03 28.87 -34.99
C LEU A 203 23.10 30.00 -34.95
N GLY A 204 24.25 29.67 -34.44
CA GLY A 204 25.46 30.50 -34.52
C GLY A 204 26.58 29.69 -35.11
N GLY A 205 27.59 30.37 -35.63
CA GLY A 205 28.75 29.68 -36.17
C GLY A 205 29.95 30.57 -36.24
N THR A 206 31.10 29.95 -36.45
CA THR A 206 32.39 30.65 -36.65
C THR A 206 33.16 30.00 -37.78
N LEU A 207 33.81 30.86 -38.60
CA LEU A 207 34.83 30.47 -39.57
C LEU A 207 36.18 30.75 -38.95
N THR A 208 37.10 29.80 -38.96
CA THR A 208 38.44 29.96 -38.42
C THR A 208 39.41 30.27 -39.56
N VAL A 209 40.21 31.32 -39.41
CA VAL A 209 41.24 31.76 -40.37
C VAL A 209 42.50 32.04 -39.61
N GLY A 210 43.47 31.11 -39.63
CA GLY A 210 44.62 31.17 -38.73
C GLY A 210 44.12 31.21 -37.27
N ASP A 211 44.60 32.18 -36.50
CA ASP A 211 44.20 32.38 -35.11
C ASP A 211 42.87 33.18 -34.92
N LYS A 212 42.27 33.68 -36.00
CA LYS A 212 41.09 34.54 -35.95
C LYS A 212 39.82 33.75 -36.20
N LYS A 213 38.77 33.95 -35.32
CA LYS A 213 37.44 33.42 -35.50
C LYS A 213 36.49 34.50 -36.02
N ILE A 214 35.94 34.31 -37.19
CA ILE A 214 34.97 35.19 -37.84
C ILE A 214 33.58 34.65 -37.52
N LYS A 215 32.74 35.49 -36.93
CA LYS A 215 31.37 35.10 -36.56
C LYS A 215 30.47 35.05 -37.79
N LEU A 216 29.75 33.95 -37.97
CA LEU A 216 28.64 33.84 -38.93
C LEU A 216 27.40 34.61 -38.40
N ARG A 217 26.68 35.20 -39.33
CA ARG A 217 25.45 35.94 -39.08
C ARG A 217 24.29 35.31 -39.89
N GLU A 218 23.08 35.42 -39.38
CA GLU A 218 21.84 35.05 -40.09
C GLU A 218 21.91 33.64 -40.71
N ILE A 219 22.29 32.65 -39.89
CA ILE A 219 22.27 31.26 -40.35
C ILE A 219 20.80 30.81 -40.38
N ASP A 220 20.30 30.51 -41.56
CA ASP A 220 18.96 29.96 -41.76
C ASP A 220 19.03 28.67 -42.57
N ILE A 221 18.15 27.75 -42.23
CA ILE A 221 17.98 26.46 -42.91
C ILE A 221 16.52 26.28 -43.22
N TYR A 222 16.20 26.17 -44.45
CA TYR A 222 14.86 25.89 -44.94
C TYR A 222 14.92 24.68 -45.88
N GLU A 223 14.26 23.57 -45.48
CA GLU A 223 14.30 22.27 -46.19
C GLU A 223 15.78 21.80 -46.37
N SER A 224 16.23 21.70 -47.63
CA SER A 224 17.61 21.37 -47.99
C SER A 224 18.45 22.61 -48.25
N SER A 225 17.89 23.81 -48.17
CA SER A 225 18.68 25.04 -48.40
C SER A 225 19.29 25.58 -47.11
N ILE A 226 20.52 26.09 -47.22
CA ILE A 226 21.20 26.77 -46.13
C ILE A 226 21.69 28.15 -46.62
N SER A 227 21.47 29.16 -45.78
CA SER A 227 22.00 30.47 -45.97
C SER A 227 22.73 30.98 -44.71
N PHE A 228 23.79 31.76 -44.90
CA PHE A 228 24.51 32.45 -43.82
C PHE A 228 25.38 33.58 -44.39
N MET A 229 25.74 34.50 -43.52
CA MET A 229 26.58 35.63 -43.89
C MET A 229 27.85 35.70 -43.02
N LEU A 230 28.92 36.24 -43.59
CA LEU A 230 30.14 36.59 -42.84
C LEU A 230 30.84 37.81 -43.42
N ASP A 231 31.74 38.41 -42.64
CA ASP A 231 32.59 39.53 -43.12
C ASP A 231 33.70 38.99 -44.06
N GLY A 232 33.59 39.30 -45.35
CA GLY A 232 34.51 38.84 -46.38
C GLY A 232 35.89 39.49 -46.30
N LYS A 233 36.01 40.67 -45.70
CA LYS A 233 37.31 41.37 -45.58
C LYS A 233 38.36 40.55 -44.85
N ALA A 234 37.93 39.79 -43.86
CA ALA A 234 38.80 38.95 -43.05
C ALA A 234 39.42 37.76 -43.81
N ILE A 235 38.88 37.39 -44.98
CA ILE A 235 39.36 36.29 -45.84
C ILE A 235 39.71 36.73 -47.22
N GLY A 236 39.85 38.09 -47.42
CA GLY A 236 40.37 38.69 -48.65
C GLY A 236 39.31 39.01 -49.72
N PHE A 237 38.06 39.12 -49.37
CA PHE A 237 36.97 39.50 -50.27
C PHE A 237 36.42 40.90 -49.93
N LYS A 238 35.77 41.53 -50.90
CA LYS A 238 35.14 42.83 -50.69
C LYS A 238 33.80 42.68 -49.97
N GLY A 239 33.60 43.42 -48.87
CA GLY A 239 32.31 43.52 -48.19
C GLY A 239 31.86 42.25 -47.45
N THR A 240 30.53 42.08 -47.28
CA THR A 240 29.91 40.92 -46.66
C THR A 240 29.69 39.81 -47.71
N LEU A 241 30.05 38.60 -47.39
CA LEU A 241 29.74 37.42 -48.19
C LEU A 241 28.41 36.82 -47.73
N ALA A 242 27.47 36.64 -48.65
CA ALA A 242 26.20 35.99 -48.44
C ALA A 242 26.22 34.61 -49.13
N PHE A 243 26.26 33.56 -48.32
CA PHE A 243 26.28 32.17 -48.76
C PHE A 243 24.88 31.67 -48.95
N ASN A 244 24.60 31.06 -50.09
CA ASN A 244 23.35 30.33 -50.35
C ASN A 244 23.73 29.01 -51.03
N GLY A 245 23.17 27.93 -50.51
CA GLY A 245 23.50 26.62 -51.02
C GLY A 245 22.55 25.53 -50.56
N GLU A 246 22.83 24.34 -51.04
CA GLU A 246 22.15 23.11 -50.66
C GLU A 246 22.91 22.38 -49.55
N LEU A 247 22.16 21.96 -48.53
CA LEU A 247 22.69 21.20 -47.39
C LEU A 247 22.28 19.73 -47.55
N SER A 248 23.21 18.85 -47.43
CA SER A 248 23.02 17.42 -47.26
C SER A 248 23.64 16.94 -45.92
N PRO A 249 23.42 15.70 -45.45
CA PRO A 249 23.92 15.25 -44.16
C PRO A 249 25.43 15.49 -43.93
N ASP A 250 26.23 15.32 -44.97
CA ASP A 250 27.69 15.38 -44.88
C ASP A 250 28.34 16.45 -45.80
N LYS A 251 27.53 17.19 -46.60
CA LYS A 251 28.03 18.16 -47.60
C LYS A 251 27.13 19.38 -47.68
N MET A 252 27.77 20.56 -47.89
CA MET A 252 27.09 21.77 -48.32
C MET A 252 27.72 22.21 -49.66
N THR A 253 26.89 22.61 -50.61
CA THR A 253 27.38 23.16 -51.89
C THR A 253 26.55 24.35 -52.29
N GLY A 254 27.17 25.35 -52.84
CA GLY A 254 26.43 26.55 -53.26
C GLY A 254 27.33 27.65 -53.78
N SER A 255 26.88 28.85 -53.64
CA SER A 255 27.63 30.03 -54.09
C SER A 255 27.48 31.18 -53.09
N THR A 256 28.50 32.06 -53.09
CA THR A 256 28.47 33.32 -52.39
C THR A 256 28.76 34.46 -53.35
N HIS A 257 28.34 35.68 -53.00
CA HIS A 257 28.69 36.91 -53.73
C HIS A 257 29.45 37.82 -52.80
N ASP A 258 30.47 38.48 -53.32
CA ASP A 258 31.20 39.53 -52.59
C ASP A 258 30.55 40.90 -52.76
N GLY A 259 31.09 41.90 -52.06
CA GLY A 259 30.58 43.30 -52.16
C GLY A 259 30.75 43.99 -53.53
N SER A 260 31.39 43.34 -54.51
CA SER A 260 31.45 43.78 -55.90
C SER A 260 30.42 43.06 -56.80
N GLY A 261 29.64 42.10 -56.24
CA GLY A 261 28.68 41.27 -57.00
C GLY A 261 29.31 40.09 -57.70
N GLN A 262 30.62 39.82 -57.49
CA GLN A 262 31.27 38.66 -58.09
C GLN A 262 30.88 37.38 -57.37
N LYS A 263 30.50 36.34 -58.16
CA LYS A 263 30.01 35.04 -57.66
C LYS A 263 31.15 34.07 -57.51
N PHE A 264 31.20 33.39 -56.36
CA PHE A 264 32.18 32.35 -56.06
C PHE A 264 31.44 31.04 -55.61
N PRO A 265 31.76 29.90 -56.20
CA PRO A 265 31.26 28.63 -55.72
C PRO A 265 31.94 28.24 -54.38
N PHE A 266 31.20 27.55 -53.52
CA PHE A 266 31.75 26.93 -52.33
C PHE A 266 31.30 25.47 -52.19
N SER A 267 32.12 24.69 -51.50
CA SER A 267 31.72 23.40 -50.98
C SER A 267 32.18 23.27 -49.51
N ALA A 268 31.42 22.56 -48.70
CA ALA A 268 31.87 22.23 -47.36
C ALA A 268 31.56 20.78 -47.04
N ASN A 269 32.57 20.04 -46.57
CA ASN A 269 32.42 18.68 -46.15
C ASN A 269 32.49 18.58 -44.61
N ARG A 270 31.61 17.76 -44.02
CA ARG A 270 31.54 17.57 -42.57
C ARG A 270 32.79 16.80 -42.10
N THR A 271 33.53 17.36 -41.11
CA THR A 271 34.77 16.79 -40.62
C THR A 271 34.67 16.09 -39.27
N GLY A 272 33.54 16.21 -38.57
CA GLY A 272 33.33 15.55 -37.27
C GLY A 272 31.89 15.14 -37.09
N LYS A 273 31.61 13.84 -37.07
CA LYS A 273 30.47 13.26 -36.39
C LYS A 273 30.96 12.99 -34.97
N LYS A 274 30.45 13.74 -33.96
CA LYS A 274 30.41 13.16 -32.62
C LYS A 274 29.39 12.05 -32.71
N GLU A 275 29.83 10.80 -32.77
CA GLU A 275 28.97 9.67 -32.53
C GLU A 275 28.28 9.89 -31.15
N PRO A 276 26.95 9.79 -31.05
CA PRO A 276 26.32 9.83 -29.77
C PRO A 276 26.93 8.72 -28.93
N LYS A 277 27.47 9.01 -27.75
CA LYS A 277 27.83 7.99 -26.79
C LYS A 277 26.59 7.11 -26.61
N LEU A 278 26.68 5.87 -27.04
CA LEU A 278 25.68 4.85 -26.76
C LEU A 278 25.49 4.85 -25.24
N ARG A 279 24.30 5.18 -24.80
CA ARG A 279 23.93 5.12 -23.40
C ARG A 279 23.89 3.64 -23.04
N SER A 280 24.67 3.21 -22.08
CA SER A 280 24.53 1.85 -21.55
C SER A 280 23.11 1.70 -21.02
N PRO A 281 22.39 0.64 -21.42
CA PRO A 281 21.06 0.39 -20.89
C PRO A 281 21.11 0.32 -19.37
N ALA A 282 20.08 0.83 -18.70
CA ALA A 282 19.95 0.69 -17.26
C ALA A 282 19.67 -0.80 -16.96
N LYS A 283 20.42 -1.38 -16.01
CA LYS A 283 20.15 -2.75 -15.60
C LYS A 283 18.78 -2.86 -14.91
N PRO A 284 18.04 -3.95 -15.11
CA PRO A 284 16.87 -4.26 -14.30
C PRO A 284 17.19 -4.22 -12.80
N SER A 285 16.17 -3.98 -11.98
CA SER A 285 16.34 -4.06 -10.54
C SER A 285 16.60 -5.50 -10.11
N ASP A 286 17.59 -5.68 -9.25
CA ASP A 286 17.95 -6.92 -8.58
C ASP A 286 17.47 -6.93 -7.12
N ALA A 287 16.69 -5.93 -6.70
CA ALA A 287 16.13 -5.86 -5.37
C ALA A 287 15.20 -7.05 -5.11
N PRO A 288 15.36 -7.76 -3.98
CA PRO A 288 14.50 -8.89 -3.67
C PRO A 288 13.06 -8.42 -3.41
N ILE A 289 12.10 -9.20 -3.90
CA ILE A 289 10.67 -9.00 -3.61
C ILE A 289 10.36 -9.84 -2.38
N PHE A 290 9.96 -9.18 -1.30
CA PHE A 290 9.45 -9.82 -0.09
C PHE A 290 7.94 -9.68 -0.05
N PHE A 291 7.30 -10.50 0.74
CA PHE A 291 5.90 -10.29 1.04
C PHE A 291 5.67 -10.40 2.55
N PRO A 292 5.02 -9.41 3.16
CA PRO A 292 4.78 -8.03 2.63
C PRO A 292 6.06 -7.31 2.18
N GLU A 293 5.92 -6.29 1.34
CA GLU A 293 7.06 -5.61 0.69
C GLU A 293 7.95 -4.82 1.65
N GLY A 294 7.43 -4.45 2.81
CA GLY A 294 8.10 -3.62 3.80
C GLY A 294 9.21 -4.34 4.58
N ALA A 295 9.45 -3.86 5.81
CA ALA A 295 10.33 -4.53 6.76
C ALA A 295 9.77 -5.89 7.19
N TYR A 296 10.66 -6.80 7.54
CA TYR A 296 10.34 -8.17 7.97
C TYR A 296 9.53 -9.01 6.97
N GLY A 297 9.45 -8.59 5.72
CA GLY A 297 8.82 -9.38 4.67
C GLY A 297 9.52 -10.73 4.46
N ILE A 298 8.77 -11.76 4.16
CA ILE A 298 9.24 -13.13 4.01
C ILE A 298 9.49 -13.48 2.54
N LEU A 299 10.44 -14.37 2.30
CA LEU A 299 10.75 -14.94 0.96
C LEU A 299 10.20 -16.36 0.79
N LYS A 300 9.93 -17.03 1.89
CA LYS A 300 9.46 -18.40 1.95
C LYS A 300 8.30 -18.51 2.91
N ASP A 301 7.45 -19.48 2.68
CA ASP A 301 6.38 -19.80 3.61
C ASP A 301 6.91 -20.07 5.03
N PRO A 302 6.13 -19.76 6.07
CA PRO A 302 6.44 -20.10 7.44
C PRO A 302 6.74 -21.60 7.60
N ILE A 303 7.63 -21.93 8.54
CA ILE A 303 7.93 -23.34 8.89
C ILE A 303 6.63 -24.01 9.32
N SER A 304 6.28 -25.11 8.67
CA SER A 304 5.03 -25.86 8.87
C SER A 304 5.31 -27.37 8.96
N PRO A 305 5.86 -27.86 10.06
CA PRO A 305 6.06 -29.30 10.27
C PRO A 305 4.71 -29.99 10.51
N ASN A 306 4.61 -31.27 10.13
CA ASN A 306 3.40 -32.06 10.38
C ASN A 306 3.17 -32.27 11.89
N ALA A 307 4.26 -32.35 12.66
CA ALA A 307 4.18 -32.45 14.12
C ALA A 307 5.27 -31.62 14.80
N VAL A 308 4.93 -31.04 15.96
CA VAL A 308 5.84 -30.32 16.86
C VAL A 308 5.69 -30.89 18.26
N LEU A 309 6.77 -31.35 18.87
CA LEU A 309 6.83 -31.71 20.28
C LEU A 309 7.63 -30.65 21.03
N ILE A 310 7.04 -30.04 22.05
CA ILE A 310 7.78 -29.27 23.04
C ILE A 310 7.95 -30.16 24.26
N ASP A 311 9.20 -30.48 24.57
CA ASP A 311 9.61 -31.43 25.59
C ASP A 311 10.01 -30.67 26.84
N ASN A 312 9.53 -31.10 28.01
CA ASN A 312 9.94 -30.62 29.33
C ASN A 312 9.76 -29.10 29.57
N ALA A 313 8.57 -28.57 29.29
CA ALA A 313 8.26 -27.16 29.45
C ALA A 313 7.35 -26.86 30.66
N THR A 314 7.30 -25.61 31.10
CA THR A 314 6.22 -25.11 31.95
C THR A 314 5.06 -24.68 31.08
N ILE A 315 3.96 -25.41 31.13
CA ILE A 315 2.79 -25.21 30.27
C ILE A 315 1.69 -24.52 31.05
N TRP A 316 1.27 -23.34 30.57
CA TRP A 316 0.11 -22.57 31.07
C TRP A 316 -1.10 -22.92 30.19
N THR A 317 -1.91 -23.86 30.64
CA THR A 317 -2.98 -24.35 29.76
C THR A 317 -4.13 -23.37 29.56
N CYS A 318 -4.35 -22.43 30.47
CA CYS A 318 -5.55 -21.56 30.52
C CYS A 318 -6.85 -22.38 30.37
N GLY A 319 -6.82 -23.60 30.83
CA GLY A 319 -7.89 -24.60 30.82
C GLY A 319 -7.94 -25.38 32.14
N PRO A 320 -8.76 -26.43 32.20
CA PRO A 320 -9.01 -27.16 33.47
C PRO A 320 -7.74 -27.80 34.11
N LYS A 321 -6.67 -27.99 33.34
CA LYS A 321 -5.42 -28.58 33.87
C LYS A 321 -4.53 -27.54 34.59
N GLY A 322 -4.83 -26.23 34.47
CA GLY A 322 -4.04 -25.14 35.07
C GLY A 322 -2.60 -25.06 34.56
N LYS A 323 -1.67 -24.65 35.43
CA LYS A 323 -0.24 -24.57 35.15
C LYS A 323 0.43 -25.94 35.44
N LEU A 324 1.21 -26.43 34.48
CA LEU A 324 1.89 -27.71 34.50
C LEU A 324 3.41 -27.49 34.37
N GLU A 325 4.22 -28.06 35.26
CA GLU A 325 5.69 -27.92 35.27
C GLU A 325 6.35 -29.22 34.81
N ASP A 326 7.36 -29.11 33.95
CA ASP A 326 8.11 -30.23 33.38
C ASP A 326 7.20 -31.22 32.60
N TRP A 327 6.28 -30.65 31.75
CA TRP A 327 5.36 -31.42 30.92
C TRP A 327 5.66 -31.21 29.43
N ASP A 328 5.18 -32.18 28.65
CA ASP A 328 5.26 -32.17 27.20
C ASP A 328 3.93 -31.74 26.54
N ILE A 329 4.05 -31.08 25.39
CA ILE A 329 2.91 -30.80 24.52
C ILE A 329 3.24 -31.19 23.10
N LEU A 330 2.37 -31.97 22.48
CA LEU A 330 2.43 -32.41 21.08
C LEU A 330 1.39 -31.75 20.26
N PHE A 331 1.80 -31.16 19.15
CA PHE A 331 0.94 -30.62 18.11
C PHE A 331 1.07 -31.49 16.86
N VAL A 332 -0.05 -31.84 16.22
CA VAL A 332 -0.11 -32.63 14.98
C VAL A 332 -1.09 -31.97 14.01
N ASP A 333 -0.68 -31.80 12.76
CA ASP A 333 -1.51 -31.23 11.69
C ASP A 333 -2.23 -29.92 12.07
N GLY A 334 -1.53 -29.04 12.80
CA GLY A 334 -2.05 -27.75 13.23
C GLY A 334 -3.01 -27.79 14.40
N LYS A 335 -3.09 -28.92 15.14
CA LYS A 335 -3.93 -29.11 16.32
C LYS A 335 -3.12 -29.56 17.53
N ILE A 336 -3.63 -29.27 18.71
CA ILE A 336 -3.12 -29.83 19.96
C ILE A 336 -3.55 -31.30 20.03
N ASP A 337 -2.59 -32.21 19.97
CA ASP A 337 -2.85 -33.66 20.01
C ASP A 337 -2.80 -34.19 21.45
N LYS A 338 -1.79 -33.79 22.22
CA LYS A 338 -1.59 -34.32 23.56
C LYS A 338 -0.85 -33.35 24.49
N VAL A 339 -1.29 -33.32 25.76
CA VAL A 339 -0.60 -32.63 26.87
C VAL A 339 -0.43 -33.63 28.03
N ALA A 340 0.80 -34.08 28.26
CA ALA A 340 1.12 -35.15 29.22
C ALA A 340 2.50 -34.95 29.81
N PRO A 341 2.85 -35.65 30.97
CA PRO A 341 4.18 -35.55 31.56
C PRO A 341 5.32 -36.13 30.71
N ASP A 342 5.01 -37.03 29.78
CA ASP A 342 5.96 -37.67 28.88
C ASP A 342 5.23 -38.07 27.59
N VAL A 343 5.69 -37.53 26.45
CA VAL A 343 5.11 -37.82 25.15
C VAL A 343 6.17 -38.35 24.21
N SER A 344 6.09 -39.63 23.92
CA SER A 344 6.99 -40.27 22.97
C SER A 344 6.53 -40.10 21.54
N VAL A 345 7.42 -39.63 20.66
CA VAL A 345 7.21 -39.58 19.21
C VAL A 345 8.29 -40.39 18.51
N PRO A 346 8.02 -41.08 17.38
CA PRO A 346 9.05 -41.74 16.59
C PRO A 346 10.14 -40.77 16.15
N GLN A 347 11.40 -41.17 16.17
CA GLN A 347 12.51 -40.32 15.78
C GLN A 347 12.33 -39.80 14.34
N GLY A 348 12.43 -38.48 14.16
CA GLY A 348 12.25 -37.80 12.86
C GLY A 348 10.79 -37.61 12.40
N SER A 349 9.80 -37.99 13.22
CA SER A 349 8.37 -37.78 12.92
C SER A 349 7.86 -36.44 13.37
N ALA A 350 8.59 -35.71 14.23
CA ALA A 350 8.23 -34.38 14.73
C ALA A 350 9.45 -33.46 14.79
N LEU A 351 9.20 -32.15 14.71
CA LEU A 351 10.14 -31.15 15.18
C LEU A 351 10.13 -31.14 16.71
N VAL A 352 11.25 -31.47 17.32
CA VAL A 352 11.38 -31.48 18.80
C VAL A 352 12.03 -30.17 19.24
N ILE A 353 11.39 -29.48 20.17
CA ILE A 353 11.86 -28.26 20.81
C ILE A 353 12.11 -28.54 22.28
N ASP A 354 13.35 -28.34 22.74
CA ASP A 354 13.70 -28.41 24.15
C ASP A 354 13.04 -27.23 24.89
N GLY A 355 12.08 -27.57 25.76
CA GLY A 355 11.31 -26.66 26.58
C GLY A 355 11.89 -26.42 27.97
N THR A 356 13.03 -27.01 28.29
CA THR A 356 13.66 -26.87 29.62
C THR A 356 13.86 -25.37 29.96
N GLY A 357 13.23 -24.94 31.05
CA GLY A 357 13.28 -23.57 31.53
C GLY A 357 12.44 -22.57 30.67
N LYS A 358 11.73 -23.06 29.66
CA LYS A 358 10.82 -22.26 28.85
C LYS A 358 9.39 -22.41 29.33
N HIS A 359 8.58 -21.40 28.99
CA HIS A 359 7.17 -21.40 29.28
C HIS A 359 6.38 -21.43 27.95
N VAL A 360 5.27 -22.16 27.97
CA VAL A 360 4.35 -22.27 26.81
C VAL A 360 2.97 -21.81 27.22
N THR A 361 2.40 -20.88 26.47
CA THR A 361 1.05 -20.37 26.65
C THR A 361 0.20 -20.58 25.41
N PRO A 362 -1.15 -20.54 25.50
CA PRO A 362 -1.97 -20.28 24.32
C PRO A 362 -1.51 -18.99 23.65
N GLY A 363 -1.77 -18.85 22.35
CA GLY A 363 -1.62 -17.57 21.68
C GLY A 363 -2.48 -16.50 22.34
N LEU A 364 -1.91 -15.31 22.53
CA LEU A 364 -2.63 -14.19 23.11
C LEU A 364 -3.72 -13.69 22.15
N ILE A 365 -4.81 -13.16 22.70
CA ILE A 365 -5.99 -12.70 21.95
C ILE A 365 -6.33 -11.27 22.35
N ASP A 366 -6.36 -10.38 21.37
CA ASP A 366 -6.82 -9.00 21.57
C ASP A 366 -8.28 -8.83 21.15
N CYS A 367 -9.14 -8.58 22.13
CA CYS A 367 -10.59 -8.42 21.90
C CYS A 367 -10.97 -7.09 21.24
N HIS A 368 -10.03 -6.13 21.13
CA HIS A 368 -10.24 -4.83 20.50
C HIS A 368 -8.96 -4.31 19.86
N SER A 369 -8.89 -4.41 18.56
CA SER A 369 -7.78 -3.93 17.75
C SER A 369 -8.26 -3.09 16.57
N HIS A 370 -7.35 -2.25 16.06
CA HIS A 370 -7.53 -1.51 14.81
C HIS A 370 -6.37 -1.75 13.82
N SER A 371 -5.45 -2.66 14.18
CA SER A 371 -4.35 -3.09 13.30
C SER A 371 -4.87 -3.88 12.09
N ALA A 372 -4.06 -3.98 11.05
CA ALA A 372 -4.37 -4.68 9.81
C ALA A 372 -5.60 -4.13 9.06
N ALA A 373 -5.97 -2.86 9.24
CA ALA A 373 -7.04 -2.20 8.50
C ALA A 373 -6.57 -0.88 7.89
N SER A 374 -6.89 -0.64 6.63
CA SER A 374 -6.52 0.61 5.93
C SER A 374 -7.38 1.80 6.35
N SER A 375 -8.60 1.53 6.86
CA SER A 375 -9.52 2.51 7.41
C SER A 375 -10.44 1.83 8.41
N ILE A 376 -10.79 2.50 9.50
CA ILE A 376 -11.63 1.92 10.56
C ILE A 376 -12.95 2.65 10.78
N ASN A 377 -13.15 3.82 10.20
CA ASN A 377 -14.37 4.60 10.43
C ASN A 377 -15.10 4.93 9.12
N GLU A 378 -16.40 4.64 9.10
CA GLU A 378 -17.34 5.28 8.18
C GLU A 378 -18.25 6.21 9.00
N GLY A 379 -17.86 7.48 9.06
CA GLY A 379 -18.48 8.43 9.98
C GLY A 379 -19.57 9.32 9.37
N ALA A 380 -19.92 9.13 8.10
CA ALA A 380 -20.84 10.03 7.39
C ALA A 380 -22.28 10.01 7.94
N GLN A 381 -22.71 8.88 8.51
CA GLN A 381 -24.03 8.68 9.06
C GLN A 381 -23.95 8.22 10.53
N ASN A 382 -25.08 8.24 11.24
CA ASN A 382 -25.18 7.75 12.60
C ASN A 382 -25.45 6.23 12.69
N VAL A 383 -25.82 5.60 11.59
CA VAL A 383 -25.97 4.14 11.44
C VAL A 383 -25.26 3.74 10.15
N THR A 384 -24.30 2.85 10.22
CA THR A 384 -23.50 2.33 9.10
C THR A 384 -23.27 0.81 9.25
N ALA A 385 -24.30 0.08 9.67
CA ALA A 385 -24.23 -1.35 9.98
C ALA A 385 -23.88 -2.22 8.75
N GLU A 386 -24.02 -1.70 7.53
CA GLU A 386 -23.69 -2.38 6.27
C GLU A 386 -22.19 -2.42 5.93
N VAL A 387 -21.39 -1.49 6.47
CA VAL A 387 -19.94 -1.46 6.17
C VAL A 387 -19.20 -2.54 6.97
N ARG A 388 -18.09 -3.05 6.40
CA ARG A 388 -17.39 -4.21 6.95
C ARG A 388 -15.89 -3.99 6.98
N ILE A 389 -15.28 -4.23 8.12
CA ILE A 389 -13.79 -4.18 8.27
C ILE A 389 -13.09 -5.18 7.34
N ARG A 390 -13.71 -6.36 7.09
CA ARG A 390 -13.12 -7.35 6.19
C ARG A 390 -12.83 -6.82 4.78
N ASP A 391 -13.59 -5.82 4.32
CA ASP A 391 -13.45 -5.25 2.98
C ASP A 391 -12.26 -4.28 2.88
N VAL A 392 -11.68 -3.89 4.01
CA VAL A 392 -10.57 -2.94 4.13
C VAL A 392 -9.38 -3.52 4.90
N LEU A 393 -9.32 -4.84 5.06
CA LEU A 393 -8.16 -5.49 5.68
C LEU A 393 -6.89 -5.19 4.88
N TYR A 394 -5.84 -4.80 5.59
CA TYR A 394 -4.53 -4.46 5.05
C TYR A 394 -3.47 -5.41 5.59
N ALA A 395 -3.20 -6.47 4.84
CA ALA A 395 -2.31 -7.56 5.26
C ALA A 395 -0.82 -7.16 5.33
N ASP A 396 -0.44 -6.03 4.71
CA ASP A 396 0.91 -5.50 4.72
C ASP A 396 1.21 -4.61 5.94
N ASP A 397 0.27 -4.51 6.90
CA ASP A 397 0.48 -3.74 8.12
C ASP A 397 1.58 -4.39 8.97
N ILE A 398 2.68 -3.66 9.18
CA ILE A 398 3.83 -4.11 9.97
C ILE A 398 3.46 -4.47 11.42
N ASN A 399 2.36 -3.91 11.93
CA ASN A 399 1.90 -4.20 13.28
C ASN A 399 1.48 -5.66 13.45
N VAL A 400 1.02 -6.34 12.39
CA VAL A 400 0.78 -7.79 12.41
C VAL A 400 2.03 -8.54 12.83
N TYR A 401 3.19 -8.23 12.23
CA TYR A 401 4.45 -8.88 12.59
C TYR A 401 4.96 -8.49 13.98
N ARG A 402 4.87 -7.20 14.31
CA ARG A 402 5.32 -6.69 15.61
C ARG A 402 4.54 -7.27 16.77
N GLN A 403 3.25 -7.48 16.59
CA GLN A 403 2.36 -8.06 17.59
C GLN A 403 2.60 -9.57 17.77
N LEU A 404 2.99 -10.30 16.70
CA LEU A 404 3.49 -11.66 16.82
C LEU A 404 4.72 -11.75 17.75
N GLY A 405 5.62 -10.76 17.69
CA GLY A 405 6.75 -10.64 18.61
C GLY A 405 6.35 -10.39 20.07
N GLY A 406 5.10 -10.01 20.31
CA GLY A 406 4.47 -9.93 21.65
C GLY A 406 3.63 -11.15 22.02
N GLY A 407 3.57 -12.17 21.16
CA GLY A 407 2.79 -13.39 21.40
C GLY A 407 1.33 -13.32 20.99
N LEU A 408 0.89 -12.22 20.34
CA LEU A 408 -0.49 -12.10 19.86
C LEU A 408 -0.69 -12.99 18.62
N THR A 409 -1.74 -13.82 18.65
CA THR A 409 -2.07 -14.71 17.52
C THR A 409 -3.42 -14.36 16.87
N THR A 410 -4.34 -13.79 17.65
CA THR A 410 -5.71 -13.48 17.21
C THR A 410 -6.11 -12.08 17.64
N ALA A 411 -6.77 -11.33 16.76
CA ALA A 411 -7.26 -9.99 17.04
C ALA A 411 -8.69 -9.81 16.51
N ASN A 412 -9.53 -9.10 17.26
CA ASN A 412 -10.82 -8.63 16.81
C ASN A 412 -10.69 -7.20 16.28
N VAL A 413 -10.63 -7.05 14.96
CA VAL A 413 -10.50 -5.75 14.29
C VAL A 413 -11.88 -5.12 14.18
N LEU A 414 -12.06 -4.02 14.90
CA LEU A 414 -13.34 -3.34 15.05
C LEU A 414 -13.43 -2.08 14.18
N HIS A 415 -14.66 -1.72 13.81
CA HIS A 415 -14.98 -0.38 13.36
C HIS A 415 -14.65 0.63 14.48
N GLY A 416 -14.13 1.79 14.18
CA GLY A 416 -13.89 2.84 15.16
C GLY A 416 -15.18 3.38 15.78
N SER A 417 -15.04 4.24 16.79
CA SER A 417 -16.19 4.71 17.61
C SER A 417 -16.85 5.97 17.04
N ALA A 418 -16.93 6.13 15.72
CA ALA A 418 -17.44 7.35 15.09
C ALA A 418 -18.97 7.49 15.17
N ASN A 419 -19.72 6.40 15.21
CA ASN A 419 -21.20 6.36 15.11
C ASN A 419 -21.82 5.57 16.27
N PRO A 420 -23.06 5.88 16.68
CA PRO A 420 -23.81 5.04 17.63
C PRO A 420 -23.93 3.60 17.19
N ILE A 421 -24.14 3.37 15.89
CA ILE A 421 -24.11 2.06 15.23
C ILE A 421 -23.09 2.15 14.11
N GLY A 422 -21.93 1.53 14.31
CA GLY A 422 -20.84 1.46 13.34
C GLY A 422 -20.90 0.22 12.45
N GLY A 423 -19.75 -0.20 11.93
CA GLY A 423 -19.64 -1.31 10.98
C GLY A 423 -19.37 -2.66 11.61
N GLN A 424 -19.42 -3.67 10.75
CA GLN A 424 -19.16 -5.07 11.09
C GLN A 424 -17.66 -5.29 11.29
N ASN A 425 -17.28 -6.01 12.35
CA ASN A 425 -15.89 -6.36 12.66
C ASN A 425 -15.37 -7.55 11.84
N ALA A 426 -14.07 -7.80 11.99
CA ALA A 426 -13.41 -9.00 11.50
C ALA A 426 -12.50 -9.58 12.57
N VAL A 427 -12.69 -10.84 12.92
CA VAL A 427 -11.71 -11.58 13.73
C VAL A 427 -10.64 -12.14 12.79
N ILE A 428 -9.39 -11.86 13.07
CA ILE A 428 -8.25 -12.31 12.26
C ILE A 428 -7.28 -13.15 13.08
N LYS A 429 -6.57 -14.06 12.41
CA LYS A 429 -5.33 -14.66 12.91
C LYS A 429 -4.13 -13.95 12.26
N LEU A 430 -3.10 -13.63 13.03
CA LEU A 430 -1.98 -12.80 12.60
C LEU A 430 -1.00 -13.56 11.68
N ARG A 431 -1.49 -14.11 10.59
CA ARG A 431 -0.73 -14.90 9.62
C ARG A 431 0.12 -14.00 8.72
N TRP A 432 1.23 -13.48 9.24
CA TRP A 432 2.13 -12.60 8.50
C TRP A 432 2.55 -13.22 7.16
N GLY A 433 2.43 -12.43 6.09
CA GLY A 433 2.68 -12.90 4.72
C GLY A 433 1.46 -13.48 4.01
N ALA A 434 0.34 -13.66 4.70
CA ALA A 434 -0.92 -14.07 4.08
C ALA A 434 -1.65 -12.92 3.38
N GLY A 435 -2.58 -13.23 2.48
CA GLY A 435 -3.48 -12.25 1.90
C GLY A 435 -4.62 -11.86 2.87
N PRO A 436 -5.36 -10.76 2.59
CA PRO A 436 -6.42 -10.29 3.50
C PRO A 436 -7.49 -11.35 3.82
N GLU A 437 -7.91 -12.15 2.84
CA GLU A 437 -8.90 -13.22 3.06
C GLU A 437 -8.35 -14.38 3.92
N ASP A 438 -7.04 -14.61 3.89
CA ASP A 438 -6.40 -15.67 4.67
C ASP A 438 -6.03 -15.21 6.08
N LEU A 439 -6.08 -13.91 6.38
CA LEU A 439 -6.04 -13.42 7.74
C LEU A 439 -7.34 -13.75 8.50
N LEU A 440 -8.49 -13.82 7.83
CA LEU A 440 -9.78 -14.05 8.47
C LEU A 440 -9.80 -15.35 9.27
N PHE A 441 -10.28 -15.28 10.51
CA PHE A 441 -10.61 -16.46 11.29
C PHE A 441 -11.99 -16.96 10.84
N LYS A 442 -12.01 -17.87 9.86
CA LYS A 442 -13.23 -18.31 9.15
C LYS A 442 -14.32 -18.87 10.05
N ASN A 443 -13.93 -19.42 11.20
CA ASN A 443 -14.87 -20.03 12.16
C ASN A 443 -15.42 -19.01 13.18
N ALA A 444 -14.90 -17.80 13.24
CA ALA A 444 -15.39 -16.78 14.15
C ALA A 444 -16.81 -16.32 13.78
N PRO A 445 -17.70 -16.17 14.74
CA PRO A 445 -19.02 -15.58 14.51
C PRO A 445 -18.90 -14.14 13.96
N GLN A 446 -19.92 -13.72 13.24
CA GLN A 446 -20.03 -12.33 12.78
C GLN A 446 -20.26 -11.41 13.97
N GLY A 447 -19.68 -10.21 13.91
CA GLY A 447 -19.89 -9.20 14.93
C GLY A 447 -20.12 -7.82 14.33
N ILE A 448 -20.41 -6.84 15.20
CA ILE A 448 -20.62 -5.44 14.82
C ILE A 448 -20.21 -4.53 15.98
N LYS A 449 -19.66 -3.35 15.66
CA LYS A 449 -19.29 -2.34 16.65
C LYS A 449 -20.38 -1.29 16.80
N PHE A 450 -20.79 -1.07 18.04
CA PHE A 450 -21.55 0.09 18.47
C PHE A 450 -20.66 1.01 19.29
N ALA A 451 -21.07 2.25 19.50
CA ALA A 451 -20.34 3.17 20.37
C ALA A 451 -21.27 4.12 21.13
N LEU A 452 -20.82 4.46 22.33
CA LEU A 452 -21.41 5.42 23.26
C LEU A 452 -20.40 6.55 23.53
N GLY A 453 -20.68 7.44 24.46
CA GLY A 453 -19.75 8.45 24.93
C GLY A 453 -19.65 9.70 24.05
N GLU A 454 -18.55 10.40 24.19
CA GLU A 454 -18.31 11.66 23.49
C GLU A 454 -18.07 11.49 21.99
N ASN A 455 -17.48 10.36 21.59
CA ASN A 455 -17.08 10.09 20.23
C ASN A 455 -18.26 10.15 19.24
N VAL A 456 -19.43 9.71 19.63
CA VAL A 456 -20.62 9.60 18.75
C VAL A 456 -21.52 10.82 18.81
N LYS A 457 -21.20 11.80 19.65
CA LYS A 457 -21.93 13.05 19.77
C LYS A 457 -21.29 14.15 18.92
N GLN A 458 -22.05 15.19 18.67
CA GLN A 458 -21.59 16.31 17.84
C GLN A 458 -20.34 17.02 18.34
N ALA A 459 -19.93 16.86 19.60
CA ALA A 459 -18.71 17.50 20.11
C ALA A 459 -17.48 17.25 19.23
N ASN A 460 -17.44 16.11 18.54
CA ASN A 460 -16.35 15.69 17.66
C ASN A 460 -16.61 15.93 16.18
N TRP A 461 -17.80 16.46 15.78
CA TRP A 461 -18.17 16.61 14.38
C TRP A 461 -18.40 18.06 14.02
N PRO A 462 -17.84 18.56 12.90
CA PRO A 462 -18.18 19.88 12.40
C PRO A 462 -19.64 19.89 11.94
N GLY A 463 -20.41 20.88 12.38
CA GLY A 463 -21.76 21.10 11.89
C GLY A 463 -22.88 20.60 12.82
N THR A 464 -23.98 20.13 12.25
CA THR A 464 -25.24 19.86 12.96
C THR A 464 -25.63 18.39 12.95
N ARG A 465 -24.69 17.46 12.79
CA ARG A 465 -24.95 16.03 12.78
C ARG A 465 -25.67 15.59 14.08
N TYR A 466 -26.77 14.87 13.94
CA TYR A 466 -27.41 14.15 15.04
C TYR A 466 -26.67 12.82 15.28
N PRO A 467 -26.55 12.29 16.53
CA PRO A 467 -27.01 12.86 17.81
C PRO A 467 -26.01 13.85 18.41
N GLN A 468 -26.50 14.81 19.21
CA GLN A 468 -25.68 15.78 19.94
C GLN A 468 -25.52 15.46 21.42
N THR A 469 -26.35 14.58 21.94
CA THR A 469 -26.42 14.23 23.36
C THR A 469 -26.56 12.73 23.55
N ARG A 470 -26.31 12.24 24.77
CA ARG A 470 -26.52 10.84 25.16
C ARG A 470 -27.97 10.38 24.96
N MET A 471 -28.95 11.28 25.17
CA MET A 471 -30.36 11.00 24.88
C MET A 471 -30.60 10.71 23.41
N GLY A 472 -29.94 11.46 22.51
CA GLY A 472 -30.02 11.21 21.07
C GLY A 472 -29.36 9.93 20.65
N VAL A 473 -28.28 9.50 21.30
CA VAL A 473 -27.63 8.20 21.06
C VAL A 473 -28.60 7.06 21.37
N GLU A 474 -29.28 7.08 22.51
CA GLU A 474 -30.31 6.11 22.85
C GLU A 474 -31.40 6.05 21.80
N GLN A 475 -31.87 7.20 21.34
CA GLN A 475 -32.95 7.26 20.35
C GLN A 475 -32.53 6.66 19.00
N VAL A 476 -31.32 6.97 18.52
CA VAL A 476 -30.77 6.36 17.28
C VAL A 476 -30.80 4.84 17.37
N ILE A 477 -30.28 4.28 18.46
CA ILE A 477 -30.20 2.83 18.63
C ILE A 477 -31.60 2.20 18.68
N ARG A 478 -32.52 2.80 19.42
CA ARG A 478 -33.91 2.31 19.53
C ARG A 478 -34.64 2.35 18.19
N ASP A 479 -34.53 3.43 17.44
CA ASP A 479 -35.19 3.58 16.13
C ASP A 479 -34.63 2.58 15.12
N ALA A 480 -33.31 2.37 15.10
CA ALA A 480 -32.67 1.39 14.24
C ALA A 480 -33.13 -0.05 14.54
N PHE A 481 -33.25 -0.45 15.82
CA PHE A 481 -33.75 -1.76 16.17
C PHE A 481 -35.25 -1.92 15.88
N ARG A 482 -36.07 -0.88 16.03
CA ARG A 482 -37.48 -0.91 15.58
C ARG A 482 -37.58 -1.16 14.08
N ALA A 483 -36.79 -0.42 13.29
CA ALA A 483 -36.74 -0.62 11.86
C ALA A 483 -36.31 -2.05 11.48
N ALA A 484 -35.32 -2.58 12.21
CA ALA A 484 -34.86 -3.97 12.02
C ALA A 484 -35.94 -5.01 12.40
N GLN A 485 -36.72 -4.77 13.46
CA GLN A 485 -37.87 -5.62 13.81
C GLN A 485 -38.93 -5.64 12.70
N ASP A 486 -39.27 -4.47 12.13
CA ASP A 486 -40.23 -4.36 11.03
C ASP A 486 -39.69 -5.03 9.76
N TYR A 487 -38.38 -4.84 9.45
CA TYR A 487 -37.71 -5.50 8.35
C TYR A 487 -37.79 -7.03 8.48
N ARG A 488 -37.40 -7.57 9.63
CA ARG A 488 -37.46 -9.00 9.93
C ARG A 488 -38.87 -9.55 9.83
N HIS A 489 -39.86 -8.83 10.35
CA HIS A 489 -41.27 -9.24 10.27
C HIS A 489 -41.75 -9.34 8.82
N ARG A 490 -41.45 -8.34 7.97
CA ARG A 490 -41.83 -8.35 6.55
C ARG A 490 -41.18 -9.52 5.80
N HIS A 491 -39.90 -9.81 6.02
CA HIS A 491 -39.19 -10.93 5.40
C HIS A 491 -39.73 -12.29 5.89
N LYS A 492 -39.96 -12.46 7.18
CA LYS A 492 -40.56 -13.70 7.75
C LYS A 492 -41.96 -13.95 7.22
N THR A 493 -42.78 -12.91 7.12
CA THR A 493 -44.13 -13.00 6.56
C THR A 493 -44.11 -13.41 5.10
N TYR A 494 -43.27 -12.79 4.29
CA TYR A 494 -43.11 -13.16 2.88
C TYR A 494 -42.64 -14.62 2.71
N ASN A 495 -41.68 -15.06 3.50
CA ASN A 495 -41.12 -16.41 3.41
C ASN A 495 -42.12 -17.52 3.89
N ARG A 496 -43.03 -17.18 4.80
CA ARG A 496 -44.10 -18.10 5.26
C ARG A 496 -45.22 -18.26 4.24
N ASN A 497 -45.38 -17.32 3.31
CA ASN A 497 -46.44 -17.41 2.29
C ASN A 497 -46.27 -18.61 1.36
N SER A 498 -47.33 -19.23 0.94
CA SER A 498 -47.34 -20.31 -0.07
C SER A 498 -46.81 -19.81 -1.42
N LYS A 499 -46.36 -20.71 -2.29
CA LYS A 499 -45.88 -20.36 -3.65
C LYS A 499 -46.90 -19.52 -4.44
N SER A 500 -48.20 -19.77 -4.28
CA SER A 500 -49.27 -18.99 -4.93
C SER A 500 -49.43 -17.58 -4.36
N GLN A 501 -49.12 -17.40 -3.08
CA GLN A 501 -49.17 -16.12 -2.37
C GLN A 501 -47.87 -15.29 -2.57
N ARG A 502 -46.74 -15.92 -2.95
CA ARG A 502 -45.49 -15.27 -3.28
C ARG A 502 -45.47 -14.62 -4.67
N LYS A 503 -46.61 -14.40 -5.33
CA LYS A 503 -46.72 -13.66 -6.58
C LYS A 503 -46.37 -12.17 -6.46
N ARG A 504 -46.20 -11.67 -5.22
CA ARG A 504 -45.76 -10.30 -4.95
C ARG A 504 -44.23 -10.22 -5.04
N VAL A 505 -43.71 -9.03 -5.41
CA VAL A 505 -42.29 -8.72 -5.38
C VAL A 505 -41.74 -8.99 -3.97
N PRO A 506 -40.63 -9.73 -3.80
CA PRO A 506 -40.06 -9.98 -2.48
C PRO A 506 -39.63 -8.64 -1.83
N PRO A 507 -39.68 -8.54 -0.50
CA PRO A 507 -39.15 -7.36 0.19
C PRO A 507 -37.71 -7.10 -0.25
N ARG A 508 -37.38 -5.82 -0.50
CA ARG A 508 -36.00 -5.43 -0.85
C ARG A 508 -35.06 -5.82 0.28
N LYS A 509 -33.90 -6.40 -0.08
CA LYS A 509 -32.82 -6.64 0.86
C LYS A 509 -32.17 -5.30 1.21
N ASP A 510 -32.07 -5.01 2.50
CA ASP A 510 -31.43 -3.84 3.07
C ASP A 510 -30.27 -4.34 3.95
N LEU A 511 -29.04 -3.99 3.58
CA LEU A 511 -27.86 -4.54 4.22
C LEU A 511 -27.62 -3.99 5.63
N GLU A 512 -28.05 -2.75 5.88
CA GLU A 512 -27.99 -2.14 7.20
C GLU A 512 -28.96 -2.85 8.15
N LEU A 513 -30.22 -2.97 7.74
CA LEU A 513 -31.25 -3.63 8.56
C LEU A 513 -31.05 -5.15 8.69
N GLU A 514 -30.38 -5.79 7.70
CA GLU A 514 -30.00 -7.21 7.79
C GLU A 514 -29.06 -7.44 8.96
N ALA A 515 -27.96 -6.62 9.06
CA ALA A 515 -26.99 -6.75 10.14
C ALA A 515 -27.63 -6.53 11.53
N LEU A 516 -28.57 -5.60 11.65
CA LEU A 516 -29.31 -5.37 12.90
C LEU A 516 -30.30 -6.49 13.20
N ALA A 517 -30.94 -7.06 12.17
CA ALA A 517 -31.83 -8.21 12.33
C ALA A 517 -31.07 -9.45 12.83
N GLU A 518 -29.83 -9.65 12.38
CA GLU A 518 -28.97 -10.74 12.85
C GLU A 518 -28.60 -10.60 14.34
N ILE A 519 -28.46 -9.37 14.87
CA ILE A 519 -28.33 -9.15 16.34
C ILE A 519 -29.58 -9.63 17.06
N LEU A 520 -30.76 -9.23 16.58
CA LEU A 520 -32.06 -9.65 17.16
C LEU A 520 -32.32 -11.17 17.04
N GLU A 521 -31.59 -11.87 16.19
CA GLU A 521 -31.65 -13.33 16.01
C GLU A 521 -30.55 -14.06 16.79
N GLY A 522 -29.63 -13.32 17.44
CA GLY A 522 -28.51 -13.88 18.20
C GLY A 522 -27.41 -14.49 17.34
N THR A 523 -27.37 -14.18 16.03
CA THR A 523 -26.39 -14.71 15.10
C THR A 523 -25.22 -13.74 14.85
N ARG A 524 -25.36 -12.48 15.29
CA ARG A 524 -24.29 -11.45 15.22
C ARG A 524 -24.00 -10.91 16.61
N LEU A 525 -22.73 -10.92 17.00
CA LEU A 525 -22.24 -10.42 18.28
C LEU A 525 -22.18 -8.89 18.28
N LEU A 526 -22.68 -8.26 19.34
CA LEU A 526 -22.61 -6.82 19.52
C LEU A 526 -21.47 -6.48 20.47
N HIS A 527 -20.50 -5.69 19.98
CA HIS A 527 -19.39 -5.12 20.76
C HIS A 527 -19.59 -3.61 20.88
N CYS A 528 -19.55 -3.04 22.09
CA CYS A 528 -19.88 -1.64 22.26
C CYS A 528 -18.80 -0.86 23.02
N HIS A 529 -18.21 0.15 22.34
CA HIS A 529 -17.39 1.18 22.99
C HIS A 529 -18.21 1.88 24.06
N SER A 530 -17.70 1.94 25.28
CA SER A 530 -18.40 2.49 26.46
C SER A 530 -17.41 2.90 27.53
N TYR A 531 -17.74 3.97 28.27
CA TYR A 531 -16.95 4.41 29.43
C TYR A 531 -17.82 4.53 30.69
N ARG A 532 -18.92 5.26 30.59
CA ARG A 532 -19.73 5.72 31.73
C ARG A 532 -20.79 4.71 32.12
N GLN A 533 -21.03 4.59 33.43
CA GLN A 533 -22.02 3.72 34.01
C GLN A 533 -23.45 3.97 33.50
N ASP A 534 -23.85 5.25 33.34
CA ASP A 534 -25.19 5.62 32.90
C ASP A 534 -25.49 5.14 31.46
N GLU A 535 -24.49 5.20 30.60
CA GLU A 535 -24.59 4.74 29.20
C GLU A 535 -24.54 3.21 29.11
N ILE A 536 -23.69 2.54 29.91
CA ILE A 536 -23.67 1.07 30.04
C ILE A 536 -25.06 0.56 30.44
N LEU A 537 -25.65 1.14 31.49
CA LEU A 537 -27.00 0.79 31.94
C LEU A 537 -28.06 1.13 30.89
N MET A 538 -27.91 2.21 30.13
CA MET A 538 -28.84 2.57 29.07
C MET A 538 -28.85 1.50 27.97
N LEU A 539 -27.66 1.09 27.47
CA LEU A 539 -27.60 0.07 26.42
C LEU A 539 -28.06 -1.29 26.92
N THR A 540 -27.79 -1.65 28.17
CA THR A 540 -28.30 -2.88 28.80
C THR A 540 -29.83 -2.90 28.76
N ARG A 541 -30.51 -1.79 29.17
CA ARG A 541 -31.98 -1.69 29.07
C ARG A 541 -32.49 -1.81 27.63
N ILE A 542 -31.79 -1.22 26.66
CA ILE A 542 -32.15 -1.39 25.23
C ILE A 542 -32.07 -2.87 24.83
N ALA A 543 -30.97 -3.53 25.17
CA ALA A 543 -30.78 -4.94 24.83
C ALA A 543 -31.88 -5.83 25.43
N GLU A 544 -32.25 -5.58 26.69
CA GLU A 544 -33.35 -6.28 27.40
C GLU A 544 -34.72 -6.00 26.73
N ASP A 545 -35.01 -4.72 26.39
CA ASP A 545 -36.26 -4.33 25.72
C ASP A 545 -36.42 -4.97 24.33
N PHE A 546 -35.35 -5.20 23.62
CA PHE A 546 -35.35 -5.81 22.28
C PHE A 546 -35.05 -7.30 22.28
N GLY A 547 -34.65 -7.88 23.43
CA GLY A 547 -34.48 -9.33 23.64
C GLY A 547 -33.18 -9.87 23.01
N PHE A 548 -32.07 -9.15 23.11
CA PHE A 548 -30.76 -9.63 22.73
C PHE A 548 -29.73 -9.43 23.87
N THR A 549 -28.60 -10.13 23.79
CA THR A 549 -27.49 -9.98 24.75
C THR A 549 -26.32 -9.27 24.10
N ILE A 550 -25.72 -8.28 24.81
CA ILE A 550 -24.51 -7.62 24.42
C ILE A 550 -23.34 -8.61 24.61
N ALA A 551 -22.56 -8.87 23.57
CA ALA A 551 -21.43 -9.79 23.69
C ALA A 551 -20.32 -9.19 24.57
N THR A 552 -19.92 -7.93 24.32
CA THR A 552 -18.83 -7.31 25.06
C THR A 552 -18.99 -5.79 25.13
N PHE A 553 -18.92 -5.23 26.32
CA PHE A 553 -18.63 -3.81 26.51
C PHE A 553 -17.13 -3.60 26.36
N GLN A 554 -16.73 -2.66 25.51
CA GLN A 554 -15.33 -2.33 25.22
C GLN A 554 -14.92 -1.11 26.04
N HIS A 555 -13.70 -1.12 26.57
CA HIS A 555 -13.11 -0.14 27.50
C HIS A 555 -13.81 -0.14 28.86
N VAL A 556 -15.09 0.07 28.92
CA VAL A 556 -15.98 -0.10 30.08
C VAL A 556 -15.39 0.45 31.40
N LEU A 557 -14.81 1.65 31.35
CA LEU A 557 -13.93 2.18 32.42
C LEU A 557 -14.63 2.44 33.74
N GLU A 558 -15.94 2.67 33.73
CA GLU A 558 -16.80 2.71 34.94
C GLU A 558 -17.54 1.40 35.19
N GLY A 559 -17.16 0.31 34.57
CA GLY A 559 -17.82 -0.99 34.70
C GLY A 559 -17.86 -1.50 36.14
N TYR A 560 -16.83 -1.19 36.94
CA TYR A 560 -16.78 -1.54 38.35
C TYR A 560 -17.96 -0.98 39.19
N LYS A 561 -18.57 0.13 38.74
CA LYS A 561 -19.73 0.74 39.41
C LYS A 561 -21.04 -0.01 39.16
N VAL A 562 -21.12 -0.77 38.08
CA VAL A 562 -22.33 -1.46 37.60
C VAL A 562 -22.06 -2.93 37.22
N ALA A 563 -21.02 -3.49 37.85
CA ALA A 563 -20.58 -4.87 37.57
C ALA A 563 -21.67 -5.93 37.78
N ASP A 564 -22.49 -5.74 38.79
CA ASP A 564 -23.68 -6.58 39.07
C ASP A 564 -24.65 -6.62 37.89
N ARG A 565 -24.94 -5.46 37.31
CA ARG A 565 -25.85 -5.37 36.15
C ARG A 565 -25.25 -5.95 34.87
N ILE A 566 -23.93 -5.77 34.66
CA ILE A 566 -23.22 -6.37 33.52
C ILE A 566 -23.27 -7.90 33.64
N ALA A 567 -23.01 -8.44 34.86
CA ALA A 567 -23.05 -9.86 35.12
C ALA A 567 -24.46 -10.45 34.96
N GLU A 568 -25.51 -9.77 35.49
CA GLU A 568 -26.89 -10.16 35.37
C GLU A 568 -27.37 -10.22 33.90
N HIS A 569 -26.93 -9.25 33.09
CA HIS A 569 -27.22 -9.21 31.67
C HIS A 569 -26.49 -10.34 30.90
N GLY A 570 -25.37 -10.82 31.41
CA GLY A 570 -24.51 -11.81 30.77
C GLY A 570 -23.54 -11.27 29.73
N ALA A 571 -23.28 -9.97 29.75
CA ALA A 571 -22.28 -9.35 28.86
C ALA A 571 -20.85 -9.59 29.36
N GLY A 572 -19.90 -9.74 28.45
CA GLY A 572 -18.48 -9.62 28.73
C GLY A 572 -18.06 -8.14 28.87
N ALA A 573 -16.88 -7.95 29.46
CA ALA A 573 -16.25 -6.64 29.62
C ALA A 573 -14.78 -6.72 29.20
N SER A 574 -14.38 -5.91 28.22
CA SER A 574 -12.99 -5.82 27.78
C SER A 574 -12.43 -4.46 28.14
N THR A 575 -11.42 -4.41 29.00
CA THR A 575 -10.91 -3.17 29.57
C THR A 575 -9.38 -3.09 29.51
N PHE A 576 -8.81 -2.07 30.10
CA PHE A 576 -7.37 -1.90 30.35
C PHE A 576 -7.15 -1.26 31.73
N SER A 577 -5.92 -1.31 32.25
CA SER A 577 -5.66 -0.98 33.65
C SER A 577 -5.23 0.46 33.87
N ASP A 578 -4.64 1.15 32.90
CA ASP A 578 -3.96 2.44 33.13
C ASP A 578 -4.29 3.54 32.12
N TRP A 579 -5.36 3.40 31.36
CA TRP A 579 -5.87 4.44 30.49
C TRP A 579 -6.86 5.34 31.23
N TRP A 580 -6.39 6.28 31.98
CA TRP A 580 -7.22 7.22 32.75
C TRP A 580 -6.82 8.68 32.48
N GLN A 581 -7.77 9.58 32.73
CA GLN A 581 -7.60 11.02 32.73
C GLN A 581 -7.14 11.66 31.39
N TYR A 582 -7.24 10.99 30.29
CA TYR A 582 -6.92 11.57 28.99
C TYR A 582 -8.07 12.40 28.38
N LYS A 583 -9.29 12.22 28.90
CA LYS A 583 -10.46 13.05 28.61
C LYS A 583 -11.42 13.07 29.80
N TYR A 584 -12.36 14.02 29.79
CA TYR A 584 -13.24 14.22 30.94
C TYR A 584 -14.15 13.02 31.25
N GLU A 585 -14.69 12.35 30.25
CA GLU A 585 -15.61 11.22 30.46
C GLU A 585 -14.96 9.97 31.06
N VAL A 586 -13.63 9.94 31.19
CA VAL A 586 -12.89 8.83 31.80
C VAL A 586 -12.23 9.22 33.14
N ILE A 587 -12.70 10.32 33.76
CA ILE A 587 -12.13 10.80 35.01
C ILE A 587 -12.23 9.82 36.17
N ASP A 588 -13.25 8.93 36.15
CA ASP A 588 -13.50 7.92 37.18
C ASP A 588 -12.90 6.54 36.83
N ALA A 589 -12.08 6.47 35.79
CA ALA A 589 -11.33 5.24 35.48
C ALA A 589 -10.31 4.93 36.60
N ILE A 590 -10.24 3.66 36.99
CA ILE A 590 -9.35 3.18 38.04
C ILE A 590 -8.64 1.88 37.62
N PRO A 591 -7.40 1.64 38.10
CA PRO A 591 -6.64 0.44 37.72
C PRO A 591 -7.21 -0.88 38.25
N TYR A 592 -8.15 -0.82 39.19
CA TYR A 592 -8.80 -1.99 39.79
C TYR A 592 -10.02 -2.48 39.01
N ASN A 593 -10.43 -1.75 37.95
CA ASN A 593 -11.70 -1.98 37.23
C ASN A 593 -11.89 -3.45 36.80
N GLY A 594 -10.92 -4.01 36.08
CA GLY A 594 -11.00 -5.41 35.61
C GLY A 594 -11.16 -6.41 36.74
N ASN A 595 -10.38 -6.25 37.80
CA ASN A 595 -10.44 -7.12 39.00
C ASN A 595 -11.78 -7.01 39.73
N LEU A 596 -12.31 -5.79 39.91
CA LEU A 596 -13.58 -5.58 40.59
C LEU A 596 -14.76 -6.18 39.80
N MET A 597 -14.74 -6.05 38.48
CA MET A 597 -15.72 -6.69 37.61
C MET A 597 -15.65 -8.24 37.67
N ALA A 598 -14.43 -8.80 37.59
CA ALA A 598 -14.23 -10.24 37.65
C ALA A 598 -14.71 -10.82 39.01
N LYS A 599 -14.45 -10.13 40.13
CA LYS A 599 -14.97 -10.51 41.45
C LYS A 599 -16.52 -10.47 41.53
N ASN A 600 -17.17 -9.77 40.65
CA ASN A 600 -18.61 -9.74 40.52
C ASN A 600 -19.13 -10.66 39.38
N ASN A 601 -18.37 -11.68 39.01
CA ASN A 601 -18.71 -12.68 38.00
C ASN A 601 -18.93 -12.16 36.59
N VAL A 602 -18.35 -11.00 36.23
CA VAL A 602 -18.31 -10.53 34.86
C VAL A 602 -17.16 -11.27 34.13
N LEU A 603 -17.41 -11.74 32.91
CA LEU A 603 -16.35 -12.28 32.04
C LEU A 603 -15.47 -11.13 31.55
N VAL A 604 -14.30 -10.96 32.18
CA VAL A 604 -13.38 -9.84 31.89
C VAL A 604 -12.25 -10.26 30.96
N SER A 605 -11.91 -9.41 30.00
CA SER A 605 -10.65 -9.45 29.25
C SER A 605 -9.93 -8.12 29.27
N PHE A 606 -8.64 -8.13 28.96
CA PHE A 606 -7.91 -6.91 28.60
C PHE A 606 -7.73 -6.82 27.09
N ASN A 607 -7.74 -5.59 26.56
CA ASN A 607 -7.51 -5.29 25.16
C ASN A 607 -6.46 -4.21 24.99
N SER A 608 -6.01 -4.02 23.76
CA SER A 608 -5.00 -3.00 23.48
C SER A 608 -5.60 -1.65 23.07
N ASP A 609 -6.53 -1.64 22.13
CA ASP A 609 -6.98 -0.46 21.40
C ASP A 609 -5.82 0.43 20.90
N ASP A 610 -4.61 -0.14 20.80
CA ASP A 610 -3.38 0.55 20.46
C ASP A 610 -2.34 -0.44 19.88
N ASP A 611 -1.70 -0.08 18.77
CA ASP A 611 -0.75 -0.95 18.08
C ASP A 611 0.48 -1.30 18.91
N GLU A 612 0.92 -0.39 19.79
CA GLU A 612 2.09 -0.58 20.66
C GLU A 612 1.73 -1.37 21.92
N LEU A 613 0.53 -1.14 22.50
CA LEU A 613 0.07 -1.89 23.65
C LEU A 613 -0.19 -3.35 23.27
N ALA A 614 -0.70 -3.63 22.06
CA ALA A 614 -0.91 -4.98 21.54
C ALA A 614 0.37 -5.85 21.52
N ARG A 615 1.53 -5.22 21.47
CA ARG A 615 2.85 -5.91 21.52
C ARG A 615 3.26 -6.37 22.91
N ARG A 616 2.52 -5.97 23.95
CA ARG A 616 2.87 -6.23 25.37
C ARG A 616 1.63 -6.50 26.24
N MET A 617 0.67 -7.24 25.68
CA MET A 617 -0.56 -7.63 26.38
C MET A 617 -0.27 -8.39 27.67
N ASN A 618 0.83 -9.15 27.73
CA ASN A 618 1.28 -9.82 28.94
C ASN A 618 1.55 -8.85 30.09
N THR A 619 2.14 -7.66 29.81
CA THR A 619 2.37 -6.65 30.83
C THR A 619 1.09 -5.97 31.27
N GLU A 620 0.08 -5.87 30.38
CA GLU A 620 -1.25 -5.40 30.75
C GLU A 620 -1.95 -6.37 31.72
N ALA A 621 -1.88 -7.68 31.43
CA ALA A 621 -2.39 -8.72 32.31
C ALA A 621 -1.71 -8.72 33.68
N THR A 622 -0.38 -8.49 33.75
CA THR A 622 0.36 -8.40 35.00
C THR A 622 -0.18 -7.32 35.96
N LYS A 623 -0.77 -6.25 35.42
CA LYS A 623 -1.39 -5.21 36.26
C LYS A 623 -2.60 -5.70 37.05
N ALA A 624 -3.31 -6.71 36.56
CA ALA A 624 -4.39 -7.34 37.32
C ALA A 624 -3.87 -8.03 38.61
N ILE A 625 -2.66 -8.59 38.56
CA ILE A 625 -1.99 -9.13 39.75
C ILE A 625 -1.59 -7.98 40.67
N LYS A 626 -0.87 -6.99 40.13
CA LYS A 626 -0.33 -5.88 40.90
C LYS A 626 -1.40 -5.06 41.60
N TYR A 627 -2.45 -4.67 40.90
CA TYR A 627 -3.51 -3.82 41.41
C TYR A 627 -4.67 -4.60 42.03
N GLY A 628 -4.98 -5.79 41.44
CA GLY A 628 -6.15 -6.57 41.86
C GLY A 628 -5.86 -7.69 42.81
N GLY A 629 -4.61 -8.14 42.94
CA GLY A 629 -4.22 -9.33 43.71
C GLY A 629 -4.78 -10.62 43.09
N MET A 630 -4.91 -10.65 41.76
CA MET A 630 -5.35 -11.84 41.05
C MET A 630 -4.24 -12.90 41.02
N SER A 631 -4.59 -14.18 40.82
CA SER A 631 -3.60 -15.21 40.52
C SER A 631 -2.95 -14.98 39.15
N GLU A 632 -1.78 -15.54 38.92
CA GLU A 632 -1.12 -15.51 37.61
C GLU A 632 -1.97 -16.15 36.53
N GLU A 633 -2.64 -17.28 36.85
CA GLU A 633 -3.51 -18.00 35.92
C GLU A 633 -4.72 -17.15 35.54
N ASP A 634 -5.46 -16.59 36.50
CA ASP A 634 -6.60 -15.72 36.24
C ASP A 634 -6.20 -14.46 35.44
N ALA A 635 -5.00 -13.91 35.71
CA ALA A 635 -4.50 -12.74 34.97
C ALA A 635 -4.17 -13.10 33.51
N LEU A 636 -3.60 -14.27 33.26
CA LEU A 636 -3.31 -14.75 31.91
C LEU A 636 -4.61 -15.06 31.14
N ASP A 637 -5.64 -15.53 31.82
CA ASP A 637 -6.96 -15.76 31.23
C ASP A 637 -7.58 -14.49 30.65
N PHE A 638 -7.25 -13.30 31.19
CA PHE A 638 -7.74 -12.02 30.66
C PHE A 638 -7.27 -11.70 29.23
N ILE A 639 -6.23 -12.35 28.76
CA ILE A 639 -5.65 -12.13 27.43
C ILE A 639 -5.59 -13.42 26.58
N THR A 640 -6.25 -14.49 27.05
CA THR A 640 -6.27 -15.80 26.37
C THR A 640 -7.70 -16.37 26.27
N ILE A 641 -8.14 -17.13 27.26
CA ILE A 641 -9.43 -17.83 27.19
C ILE A 641 -10.64 -16.89 27.36
N ASN A 642 -10.54 -15.81 28.14
CA ASN A 642 -11.64 -14.91 28.34
C ASN A 642 -12.03 -14.13 27.07
N PRO A 643 -11.08 -13.47 26.35
CA PRO A 643 -11.42 -12.88 25.05
C PRO A 643 -11.88 -13.93 24.04
N ALA A 644 -11.37 -15.16 24.06
CA ALA A 644 -11.87 -16.24 23.21
C ALA A 644 -13.35 -16.55 23.48
N LYS A 645 -13.77 -16.60 24.74
CA LYS A 645 -15.18 -16.77 25.15
C LYS A 645 -16.04 -15.57 24.73
N GLN A 646 -15.56 -14.35 24.87
CA GLN A 646 -16.26 -13.13 24.45
C GLN A 646 -16.49 -13.06 22.95
N LEU A 647 -15.56 -13.62 22.16
CA LEU A 647 -15.63 -13.72 20.71
C LEU A 647 -16.31 -15.01 20.22
N HIS A 648 -16.71 -15.90 21.13
CA HIS A 648 -17.29 -17.23 20.86
C HIS A 648 -16.36 -18.11 19.98
N ILE A 649 -15.05 -17.99 20.17
CA ILE A 649 -14.01 -18.79 19.48
C ILE A 649 -13.27 -19.76 20.41
N ASP A 650 -13.70 -19.86 21.65
CA ASP A 650 -13.08 -20.70 22.70
C ASP A 650 -13.08 -22.19 22.39
N LYS A 651 -13.88 -22.65 21.43
CA LYS A 651 -13.84 -24.02 20.89
C LYS A 651 -12.55 -24.31 20.10
N TRP A 652 -11.89 -23.30 19.61
CA TRP A 652 -10.74 -23.43 18.72
C TRP A 652 -9.44 -22.90 19.30
N VAL A 653 -9.50 -21.83 20.08
CA VAL A 653 -8.32 -21.14 20.62
C VAL A 653 -8.53 -20.68 22.07
N GLY A 654 -7.50 -20.09 22.68
CA GLY A 654 -7.57 -19.45 24.00
C GLY A 654 -7.16 -20.37 25.15
N SER A 655 -7.03 -21.69 24.94
CA SER A 655 -6.44 -22.62 25.91
C SER A 655 -5.69 -23.75 25.20
N LEU A 656 -4.76 -24.39 25.91
CA LEU A 656 -3.99 -25.53 25.39
C LEU A 656 -4.70 -26.85 25.77
N GLU A 657 -5.85 -27.07 25.14
CA GLU A 657 -6.66 -28.29 25.30
C GLU A 657 -6.64 -29.12 24.01
N GLU A 658 -6.61 -30.44 24.14
CA GLU A 658 -6.57 -31.40 23.03
C GLU A 658 -7.72 -31.14 22.03
N GLY A 659 -7.40 -31.10 20.73
CA GLY A 659 -8.31 -30.81 19.61
C GLY A 659 -8.44 -29.34 19.22
N LYS A 660 -7.96 -28.39 20.03
CA LYS A 660 -7.90 -26.98 19.66
C LYS A 660 -6.78 -26.70 18.66
N ASP A 661 -6.84 -25.51 18.03
CA ASP A 661 -5.83 -25.08 17.08
C ASP A 661 -4.48 -24.93 17.78
N ALA A 662 -3.41 -25.27 17.09
CA ALA A 662 -2.03 -25.12 17.55
C ALA A 662 -1.58 -23.64 17.44
N ASP A 663 -2.27 -22.77 18.19
CA ASP A 663 -1.96 -21.35 18.37
C ASP A 663 -1.30 -21.22 19.76
N PHE A 664 0.04 -21.06 19.78
CA PHE A 664 0.77 -21.05 21.03
C PHE A 664 2.00 -20.13 20.95
N VAL A 665 2.53 -19.79 22.13
CA VAL A 665 3.71 -18.94 22.29
C VAL A 665 4.72 -19.63 23.19
N ILE A 666 5.98 -19.59 22.82
CA ILE A 666 7.11 -20.03 23.61
C ILE A 666 7.83 -18.81 24.18
N TRP A 667 8.04 -18.78 25.49
CA TRP A 667 8.70 -17.71 26.23
C TRP A 667 10.01 -18.21 26.84
N ASP A 668 10.99 -17.29 27.02
CA ASP A 668 12.25 -17.59 27.72
C ASP A 668 12.16 -17.56 29.25
N GLY A 669 10.96 -17.26 29.79
CA GLY A 669 10.67 -17.19 31.22
C GLY A 669 9.17 -17.07 31.48
N PRO A 670 8.73 -16.79 32.73
CA PRO A 670 7.32 -16.65 33.07
C PRO A 670 6.63 -15.60 32.20
N PRO A 671 5.49 -15.91 31.55
CA PRO A 671 4.89 -15.03 30.52
C PRO A 671 4.45 -13.65 31.07
N LEU A 672 4.15 -13.56 32.37
CA LEU A 672 3.73 -12.33 33.03
C LEU A 672 4.89 -11.53 33.66
N ASP A 673 6.13 -11.98 33.50
CA ASP A 673 7.32 -11.23 33.90
C ASP A 673 7.69 -10.25 32.77
N ILE A 674 7.95 -8.97 33.14
CA ILE A 674 8.33 -7.91 32.19
C ILE A 674 9.69 -8.12 31.53
N TYR A 675 10.52 -9.02 32.07
CA TYR A 675 11.83 -9.39 31.51
C TYR A 675 11.76 -10.60 30.60
N SER A 676 10.63 -11.30 30.55
CA SER A 676 10.44 -12.43 29.64
C SER A 676 10.15 -11.97 28.21
N HIS A 677 10.73 -12.68 27.25
CA HIS A 677 10.59 -12.40 25.83
C HIS A 677 9.97 -13.58 25.10
N VAL A 678 9.15 -13.27 24.11
CA VAL A 678 8.65 -14.27 23.16
C VAL A 678 9.82 -14.81 22.34
N GLN A 679 10.00 -16.11 22.36
CA GLN A 679 10.99 -16.81 21.53
C GLN A 679 10.37 -17.21 20.20
N GLU A 680 9.16 -17.77 20.23
CA GLU A 680 8.44 -18.18 19.04
C GLU A 680 6.93 -17.97 19.19
N THR A 681 6.26 -17.59 18.10
CA THR A 681 4.80 -17.52 18.01
C THR A 681 4.31 -18.39 16.86
N TRP A 682 3.41 -19.31 17.18
CA TRP A 682 2.87 -20.30 16.27
C TRP A 682 1.36 -20.10 16.09
N ILE A 683 0.88 -20.24 14.86
CA ILE A 683 -0.56 -20.16 14.51
C ILE A 683 -0.89 -21.32 13.57
N ASP A 684 -1.93 -22.10 13.89
CA ASP A 684 -2.33 -23.28 13.13
C ASP A 684 -1.16 -24.28 12.92
N GLY A 685 -0.25 -24.38 13.89
CA GLY A 685 0.93 -25.23 13.81
C GLY A 685 2.05 -24.74 12.88
N LYS A 686 1.98 -23.49 12.45
CA LYS A 686 3.01 -22.81 11.65
C LYS A 686 3.70 -21.71 12.46
N ARG A 687 5.04 -21.63 12.34
CA ARG A 687 5.83 -20.61 13.04
C ARG A 687 5.83 -19.29 12.26
N TYR A 688 5.12 -18.28 12.74
CA TYR A 688 5.06 -16.95 12.13
C TYR A 688 6.05 -15.95 12.71
N PHE A 689 6.59 -16.22 13.90
CA PHE A 689 7.63 -15.42 14.53
C PHE A 689 8.66 -16.32 15.22
N SER A 690 9.92 -15.94 15.11
CA SER A 690 11.04 -16.49 15.88
C SER A 690 12.01 -15.35 16.17
N MET A 691 12.49 -15.24 17.41
CA MET A 691 13.44 -14.21 17.83
C MET A 691 14.74 -14.29 17.02
N ASP A 692 15.24 -15.49 16.77
CA ASP A 692 16.47 -15.70 15.98
C ASP A 692 16.27 -15.24 14.51
N GLU A 693 15.14 -15.59 13.92
CA GLU A 693 14.80 -15.15 12.56
C GLU A 693 14.57 -13.65 12.49
N ASN A 694 13.94 -13.05 13.50
CA ASN A 694 13.73 -11.62 13.59
C ASN A 694 15.04 -10.83 13.52
N ILE A 695 16.08 -11.27 14.22
CA ILE A 695 17.41 -10.65 14.20
C ILE A 695 17.99 -10.70 12.77
N LEU A 696 17.90 -11.86 12.10
CA LEU A 696 18.38 -12.01 10.72
C LEU A 696 17.61 -11.15 9.73
N LEU A 697 16.30 -11.05 9.89
CA LEU A 697 15.45 -10.18 9.05
C LEU A 697 15.79 -8.69 9.24
N GLU A 698 16.04 -8.27 10.47
CA GLU A 698 16.45 -6.90 10.78
C GLU A 698 17.79 -6.53 10.12
N GLU A 699 18.80 -7.41 10.20
CA GLU A 699 20.09 -7.22 9.56
C GLU A 699 19.96 -7.15 8.03
N ARG A 700 19.18 -8.06 7.44
CA ARG A 700 18.88 -8.08 6.02
C ARG A 700 18.25 -6.76 5.58
N ASP A 701 17.23 -6.28 6.30
CA ASP A 701 16.47 -5.09 5.93
C ASP A 701 17.32 -3.82 6.07
N LYS A 702 18.17 -3.73 7.08
CA LYS A 702 19.18 -2.68 7.21
C LYS A 702 20.11 -2.64 6.00
N LYS A 703 20.59 -3.81 5.56
CA LYS A 703 21.46 -3.92 4.38
C LYS A 703 20.73 -3.53 3.10
N VAL A 704 19.53 -4.09 2.84
CA VAL A 704 18.71 -3.75 1.66
C VAL A 704 18.45 -2.25 1.58
N ARG A 705 18.09 -1.64 2.71
CA ARG A 705 17.87 -0.20 2.79
C ARG A 705 19.11 0.61 2.43
N GLN A 706 20.27 0.22 2.98
CA GLN A 706 21.54 0.91 2.72
C GLN A 706 21.94 0.78 1.24
N ASP A 707 21.80 -0.38 0.64
CA ASP A 707 22.11 -0.62 -0.77
C ASP A 707 21.22 0.24 -1.68
N LEU A 708 19.92 0.36 -1.38
CA LEU A 708 19.00 1.24 -2.09
C LEU A 708 19.38 2.72 -1.97
N ILE A 709 19.76 3.18 -0.79
CA ILE A 709 20.23 4.56 -0.57
C ILE A 709 21.48 4.83 -1.43
N GLN A 710 22.46 3.92 -1.45
CA GLN A 710 23.66 4.06 -2.28
C GLN A 710 23.32 4.07 -3.78
N LYS A 711 22.40 3.22 -4.22
CA LYS A 711 21.90 3.20 -5.59
C LYS A 711 21.24 4.53 -5.99
N ILE A 712 20.41 5.09 -5.10
CA ILE A 712 19.79 6.40 -5.30
C ILE A 712 20.84 7.50 -5.38
N LEU A 713 21.83 7.54 -4.47
CA LEU A 713 22.88 8.55 -4.45
C LEU A 713 23.71 8.52 -5.73
N SER A 714 24.08 7.33 -6.22
CA SER A 714 24.87 7.15 -7.43
C SER A 714 24.10 7.42 -8.73
N SER A 715 22.77 7.38 -8.70
CA SER A 715 21.91 7.60 -9.87
C SER A 715 22.03 9.05 -10.38
N THR A 716 22.35 9.20 -11.67
CA THR A 716 22.35 10.50 -12.39
C THR A 716 20.97 10.86 -12.95
N SER A 717 19.99 9.99 -12.80
CA SER A 717 18.64 10.16 -13.35
C SER A 717 17.94 11.36 -12.70
N LYS A 718 17.58 12.34 -13.51
CA LYS A 718 16.62 13.39 -13.16
C LYS A 718 15.27 12.92 -13.65
N SER A 719 14.62 12.00 -12.94
CA SER A 719 13.25 11.62 -13.27
C SER A 719 12.32 12.79 -12.93
N GLY A 720 11.55 13.23 -13.91
CA GLY A 720 10.52 14.26 -13.72
C GLY A 720 9.19 13.66 -13.24
N GLY A 721 9.23 12.55 -12.52
CA GLY A 721 8.05 11.79 -12.09
C GLY A 721 7.35 12.35 -10.85
N LYS A 722 6.36 11.61 -10.36
CA LYS A 722 5.62 11.93 -9.13
C LYS A 722 6.57 11.94 -7.94
N GLU A 723 6.60 13.02 -7.19
CA GLU A 723 7.44 13.13 -5.99
C GLU A 723 6.97 12.09 -4.96
N ILE A 724 7.90 11.24 -4.51
CA ILE A 724 7.67 10.41 -3.33
C ILE A 724 7.87 11.35 -2.14
N LYS A 725 6.81 11.60 -1.38
CA LYS A 725 6.91 12.37 -0.15
C LYS A 725 7.48 11.47 0.95
N PRO A 726 8.39 11.98 1.79
CA PRO A 726 8.78 11.30 3.01
C PRO A 726 7.54 11.02 3.87
N ILE A 727 7.56 9.93 4.63
CA ILE A 727 6.55 9.69 5.65
C ILE A 727 6.80 10.73 6.75
N GLU A 728 5.89 11.67 6.91
CA GLU A 728 5.91 12.54 8.08
C GLU A 728 5.61 11.66 9.30
N PRO A 729 6.47 11.70 10.36
CA PRO A 729 6.15 10.99 11.58
C PRO A 729 4.80 11.52 12.05
N LYS A 730 3.79 10.67 12.07
CA LYS A 730 2.53 11.02 12.72
C LYS A 730 2.89 11.28 14.18
N PRO A 731 2.53 12.44 14.76
CA PRO A 731 2.68 12.61 16.19
C PRO A 731 1.93 11.46 16.86
N HIS A 732 2.56 10.84 17.87
CA HIS A 732 1.92 9.79 18.67
C HIS A 732 0.63 10.40 19.21
N ARG A 733 -0.49 10.12 18.58
CA ARG A 733 -1.81 10.55 19.02
C ARG A 733 -2.36 9.38 19.82
N GLY A 734 -2.81 9.70 21.04
CA GLY A 734 -3.44 8.71 21.89
C GLY A 734 -4.48 7.89 21.15
N HIS A 735 -4.79 6.80 21.69
CA HIS A 735 -5.76 5.74 21.41
C HIS A 735 -6.55 5.84 20.10
N ASN A 736 -6.48 4.82 19.28
CA ASN A 736 -7.09 4.77 17.94
C ASN A 736 -8.61 5.01 17.93
N CYS A 737 -9.33 4.68 19.00
CA CYS A 737 -10.75 5.02 19.16
C CYS A 737 -11.03 6.50 19.35
N GLU A 738 -10.02 7.31 19.70
CA GLU A 738 -10.14 8.76 19.88
C GLU A 738 -9.78 9.57 18.68
N ILE A 739 -9.19 8.95 17.67
CA ILE A 739 -8.95 9.55 16.37
C ILE A 739 -10.31 9.70 15.66
N GLY A 740 -11.26 10.35 16.32
CA GLY A 740 -12.36 10.98 15.65
C GLY A 740 -11.78 12.12 14.81
N ASP A 741 -12.24 12.29 13.64
CA ASP A 741 -12.34 13.52 12.86
C ASP A 741 -11.12 14.05 12.11
N LYS A 742 -9.92 14.12 12.68
CA LYS A 742 -8.78 14.66 11.91
C LYS A 742 -8.27 13.71 10.84
N ASP A 743 -8.44 12.40 11.04
CA ASP A 743 -8.07 11.42 10.02
C ASP A 743 -9.16 11.21 8.97
N LEU A 744 -10.43 11.48 9.28
CA LEU A 744 -11.50 11.48 8.29
C LEU A 744 -11.38 12.65 7.30
N PHE A 745 -10.81 13.77 7.70
CA PHE A 745 -10.62 14.95 6.87
C PHE A 745 -9.18 15.18 6.40
N GLY A 746 -8.21 14.44 6.93
CA GLY A 746 -6.79 14.51 6.53
C GLY A 746 -6.46 13.91 5.17
N TRP A 747 -7.39 13.23 4.53
CA TRP A 747 -7.22 12.60 3.21
C TRP A 747 -7.36 13.57 2.03
N GLU A 748 -7.91 14.75 2.24
CA GLU A 748 -8.10 15.74 1.17
C GLU A 748 -6.85 16.59 0.89
N ALA A 749 -5.79 16.48 1.65
CA ALA A 749 -4.62 17.36 1.54
C ALA A 749 -3.40 16.74 0.86
N ASN A 750 -3.53 15.59 0.16
CA ASN A 750 -2.38 15.03 -0.57
C ASN A 750 -2.73 14.44 -1.93
#